data_090c97843054e810cb0a6b6fc59f903e
#
_entry.id   090c97843054e810cb0a6b6fc59f903e
#
_cell.length_a   1.000
_cell.length_b   1.000
_cell.length_c   1.000
_cell.angle_alpha   90.00
_cell.angle_beta   90.00
_cell.angle_gamma   90.00
#
_symmetry.space_group_name_H-M   'P 1'
#
loop_
_entity.id
_entity.type
_entity.pdbx_description
1 polymer ?
#
loop_
_entity_poly.entity_id
_entity_poly.type
_entity_poly.pdbx_seq_one_letter_code
_entity_poly.pdbx_strand_id
1 'polypeptide(L)'
;MNGPSRHHAVACLSWLRAFGIAVAACIAVVARGPLAAPRDPFRLDRAAERWVEQTLQKLTPDEKIGQLIVPSFESNFLSTDSDTFDSLTRLVREYHVGGFHVFGASQPAPSVLLNPGYGTVILGQPFSAAFLINRLQALSGVPLLNTADFEAGVGFRINGATQFPRQMAMGAIAAGGAGHDVRLVREEARITAVESRALGVQVNFAPVADVNHNARNPVINIRSYGEDPARVAALVGAYIAGARAGGMIATIKHFPGHGDTDVDSHLGLPVIGFDRARLQNVELVPFRHAIEQGAQAVMAAHIVLPALNAAASTPATFSRPILHDLLRQELGFGGLVYTDSMSMDAVARMAAADEAAVRAVLAGADQVLHSPDPIAAFTGLKSALASGRITPGQLDASVERVLRAKASVGLHLQRAIDLNAVPEKIGGRAHQAIAEEAFARAITLVKDDRQDVPLRAPRETPVLYLSVLDYPSGWQIAAPSRTFIPELKKRWPQVTAIEVSDHTPKSDLDLVRGVAPRFGAIVASVFVRASSGSGRLDLNADLARLLRDLARSTERTGTPFITCVFGNPYTASFVPELPATLLTYDFYDRAEASAVRAIAGETAIGGRLPIALPGMAEMGFGIDRPARTGLGGSTGR
;
A
#
# COMPACT_ATOMS: atom_id res chain seq x y z
N MET A 1 -52.50 47.92 61.77
CA MET A 1 -51.66 47.00 62.52
C MET A 1 -50.72 46.29 61.55
N ASN A 2 -49.49 46.66 61.68
CA ASN A 2 -48.28 45.94 61.21
C ASN A 2 -48.24 45.29 59.81
N GLY A 3 -47.60 46.03 58.89
CA GLY A 3 -47.03 45.41 57.68
C GLY A 3 -45.71 44.69 57.92
N PRO A 4 -45.30 43.77 57.07
CA PRO A 4 -43.95 43.19 57.14
C PRO A 4 -42.98 43.81 56.13
N SER A 5 -41.76 43.83 56.57
CA SER A 5 -40.55 44.49 56.19
C SER A 5 -40.06 44.19 54.76
N ARG A 6 -39.52 45.27 54.17
CA ARG A 6 -38.64 45.22 52.94
C ARG A 6 -37.25 44.68 53.30
N HIS A 7 -37.00 43.37 53.13
CA HIS A 7 -35.60 42.82 53.25
C HIS A 7 -35.28 41.60 52.36
N HIS A 8 -36.11 41.29 51.36
CA HIS A 8 -35.79 40.12 50.46
C HIS A 8 -35.54 40.44 48.99
N ALA A 9 -35.43 41.72 48.60
CA ALA A 9 -35.27 42.10 47.19
C ALA A 9 -33.82 42.42 46.76
N VAL A 10 -32.83 42.40 47.64
CA VAL A 10 -31.43 42.79 47.29
C VAL A 10 -30.48 41.59 47.13
N ALA A 11 -30.85 40.39 47.61
CA ALA A 11 -30.00 39.22 47.49
C ALA A 11 -30.09 38.45 46.14
N CYS A 12 -31.12 38.66 45.34
CA CYS A 12 -31.28 37.98 44.03
C CYS A 12 -30.57 38.65 42.84
N LEU A 13 -30.20 39.93 42.94
CA LEU A 13 -29.53 40.63 41.83
C LEU A 13 -27.99 40.46 41.82
N SER A 14 -27.38 40.05 42.91
CA SER A 14 -25.93 39.79 42.99
C SER A 14 -25.52 38.43 42.43
N TRP A 15 -26.41 37.44 42.45
CA TRP A 15 -26.14 36.09 41.90
C TRP A 15 -26.27 36.02 40.38
N LEU A 16 -27.14 36.83 39.78
CA LEU A 16 -27.30 36.88 38.31
C LEU A 16 -26.17 37.63 37.61
N ARG A 17 -25.44 38.51 38.30
CA ARG A 17 -24.24 39.16 37.73
C ARG A 17 -22.97 38.30 37.85
N ALA A 18 -22.85 37.45 38.86
CA ALA A 18 -21.74 36.53 39.01
C ALA A 18 -21.83 35.33 38.05
N PHE A 19 -23.05 34.86 37.71
CA PHE A 19 -23.25 33.78 36.76
C PHE A 19 -23.08 34.21 35.29
N GLY A 20 -23.40 35.47 34.95
CA GLY A 20 -23.22 36.04 33.62
C GLY A 20 -21.74 36.28 33.25
N ILE A 21 -20.87 36.51 34.22
CA ILE A 21 -19.42 36.70 34.01
C ILE A 21 -18.68 35.35 33.92
N ALA A 22 -19.15 34.32 34.61
CA ALA A 22 -18.56 32.97 34.55
C ALA A 22 -18.87 32.21 33.24
N VAL A 23 -20.04 32.48 32.62
CA VAL A 23 -20.41 31.87 31.32
C VAL A 23 -19.75 32.61 30.14
N ALA A 24 -19.45 33.91 30.28
CA ALA A 24 -18.70 34.64 29.25
C ALA A 24 -17.18 34.34 29.24
N ALA A 25 -16.64 33.83 30.35
CA ALA A 25 -15.23 33.45 30.45
C ALA A 25 -14.91 32.01 29.95
N CYS A 26 -15.94 31.18 29.70
CA CYS A 26 -15.74 29.81 29.16
C CYS A 26 -15.90 29.72 27.63
N ILE A 27 -16.21 30.80 26.93
CA ILE A 27 -16.36 30.82 25.46
C ILE A 27 -15.12 31.41 24.75
N ALA A 28 -14.14 31.88 25.46
CA ALA A 28 -12.92 32.39 24.86
C ALA A 28 -11.71 31.62 25.39
N VAL A 29 -11.18 30.77 24.59
CA VAL A 29 -9.81 30.28 24.43
C VAL A 29 -9.86 28.82 23.98
N VAL A 30 -10.33 28.55 22.77
CA VAL A 30 -9.58 27.67 21.91
C VAL A 30 -8.44 28.54 21.36
N ALA A 31 -7.46 28.82 22.17
CA ALA A 31 -6.21 29.39 21.73
C ALA A 31 -5.59 28.38 20.74
N ARG A 32 -5.64 28.70 19.44
CA ARG A 32 -4.73 28.11 18.48
C ARG A 32 -3.33 28.38 19.05
N GLY A 33 -2.70 27.34 19.58
CA GLY A 33 -1.28 27.41 19.92
C GLY A 33 -0.52 27.92 18.70
N PRO A 34 0.64 28.54 18.85
CA PRO A 34 1.43 29.01 17.72
C PRO A 34 1.61 27.85 16.76
N LEU A 35 1.23 28.03 15.49
CA LEU A 35 1.44 27.06 14.43
C LEU A 35 2.94 26.74 14.42
N ALA A 36 3.30 25.49 14.71
CA ALA A 36 4.69 25.09 14.69
C ALA A 36 5.23 25.26 13.26
N ALA A 37 6.38 25.89 13.11
CA ALA A 37 7.04 25.96 11.81
C ALA A 37 7.20 24.53 11.27
N PRO A 38 6.98 24.29 9.95
CA PRO A 38 7.15 22.97 9.36
C PRO A 38 8.55 22.43 9.66
N ARG A 39 8.61 21.21 10.19
CA ARG A 39 9.89 20.55 10.54
C ARG A 39 10.51 20.00 9.28
N ASP A 40 11.74 20.40 8.98
CA ASP A 40 12.52 19.81 7.90
C ASP A 40 12.97 18.39 8.32
N PRO A 41 12.53 17.32 7.60
CA PRO A 41 12.93 15.96 7.90
C PRO A 41 14.27 15.57 7.26
N PHE A 42 14.84 16.43 6.38
CA PHE A 42 16.09 16.17 5.68
C PHE A 42 17.26 16.66 6.52
N ARG A 43 18.00 15.74 7.13
CA ARG A 43 19.19 16.06 7.91
C ARG A 43 20.37 16.20 6.97
N LEU A 44 20.72 17.41 6.57
CA LEU A 44 21.84 17.72 5.70
C LEU A 44 23.06 18.18 6.50
N ASP A 45 24.24 17.82 6.01
CA ASP A 45 25.48 18.44 6.47
C ASP A 45 25.72 19.79 5.77
N ARG A 46 26.75 20.53 6.22
CA ARG A 46 27.07 21.85 5.66
C ARG A 46 27.43 21.82 4.18
N ALA A 47 27.98 20.73 3.66
CA ALA A 47 28.34 20.61 2.25
C ALA A 47 27.09 20.40 1.40
N ALA A 48 26.18 19.56 1.85
CA ALA A 48 24.88 19.32 1.23
C ALA A 48 24.00 20.59 1.24
N GLU A 49 23.96 21.33 2.36
CA GLU A 49 23.25 22.62 2.44
C GLU A 49 23.77 23.60 1.39
N ARG A 50 25.10 23.80 1.30
CA ARG A 50 25.70 24.67 0.28
C ARG A 50 25.39 24.21 -1.14
N TRP A 51 25.36 22.90 -1.39
CA TRP A 51 24.99 22.37 -2.69
C TRP A 51 23.55 22.74 -3.05
N VAL A 52 22.61 22.60 -2.10
CA VAL A 52 21.20 22.98 -2.30
C VAL A 52 21.09 24.46 -2.65
N GLU A 53 21.65 25.34 -1.82
CA GLU A 53 21.63 26.81 -2.02
C GLU A 53 22.20 27.22 -3.38
N GLN A 54 23.39 26.72 -3.70
CA GLN A 54 24.07 27.06 -4.96
C GLN A 54 23.34 26.53 -6.18
N THR A 55 22.75 25.34 -6.08
CA THR A 55 21.97 24.74 -7.17
C THR A 55 20.71 25.55 -7.40
N LEU A 56 19.93 25.83 -6.34
CA LEU A 56 18.70 26.61 -6.44
C LEU A 56 18.93 28.00 -7.08
N GLN A 57 20.02 28.67 -6.72
CA GLN A 57 20.38 30.00 -7.26
C GLN A 57 20.79 29.97 -8.75
N LYS A 58 21.35 28.85 -9.22
CA LYS A 58 21.83 28.72 -10.61
C LYS A 58 20.74 28.30 -11.58
N LEU A 59 19.68 27.60 -11.09
CA LEU A 59 18.63 27.08 -11.94
C LEU A 59 17.81 28.20 -12.58
N THR A 60 17.61 28.10 -13.89
CA THR A 60 16.64 28.89 -14.65
C THR A 60 15.20 28.54 -14.23
N PRO A 61 14.21 29.40 -14.52
CA PRO A 61 12.81 29.09 -14.27
C PRO A 61 12.34 27.77 -14.90
N ASP A 62 12.78 27.48 -16.12
CA ASP A 62 12.43 26.23 -16.83
C ASP A 62 13.02 25.00 -16.13
N GLU A 63 14.28 25.05 -15.73
CA GLU A 63 14.91 23.99 -14.95
C GLU A 63 14.24 23.78 -13.59
N LYS A 64 13.81 24.85 -12.92
CA LYS A 64 13.05 24.77 -11.68
C LYS A 64 11.68 24.09 -11.87
N ILE A 65 10.94 24.46 -12.92
CA ILE A 65 9.65 23.86 -13.26
C ILE A 65 9.82 22.36 -13.53
N GLY A 66 10.84 21.97 -14.28
CA GLY A 66 11.13 20.57 -14.57
C GLY A 66 11.32 19.73 -13.31
N GLN A 67 11.92 20.27 -12.23
CA GLN A 67 12.11 19.54 -10.98
C GLN A 67 10.80 19.12 -10.31
N LEU A 68 9.67 19.74 -10.66
CA LEU A 68 8.35 19.42 -10.12
C LEU A 68 7.68 18.27 -10.89
N ILE A 69 8.24 17.78 -11.98
CA ILE A 69 7.62 16.79 -12.85
C ILE A 69 8.33 15.45 -12.72
N VAL A 70 7.55 14.39 -12.46
CA VAL A 70 8.04 13.01 -12.32
C VAL A 70 7.24 12.11 -13.30
N PRO A 71 7.69 12.00 -14.56
CA PRO A 71 7.15 11.06 -15.52
C PRO A 71 7.54 9.64 -15.16
N SER A 72 7.04 8.65 -15.92
CA SER A 72 7.33 7.24 -15.68
C SER A 72 7.99 6.55 -16.86
N PHE A 73 8.63 5.42 -16.58
CA PHE A 73 9.07 4.46 -17.59
C PHE A 73 8.93 3.02 -17.09
N GLU A 74 8.93 2.07 -18.02
CA GLU A 74 8.94 0.64 -17.72
C GLU A 74 10.37 0.11 -17.64
N SER A 75 10.64 -0.77 -16.66
CA SER A 75 11.96 -1.36 -16.40
C SER A 75 12.27 -2.58 -17.28
N ASN A 76 11.86 -2.53 -18.53
CA ASN A 76 12.22 -3.47 -19.59
C ASN A 76 13.54 -3.09 -20.25
N PHE A 77 14.07 -4.00 -21.08
CA PHE A 77 15.11 -3.63 -22.03
C PHE A 77 14.59 -2.55 -22.98
N LEU A 78 15.37 -1.49 -23.09
CA LEU A 78 15.10 -0.38 -24.00
C LEU A 78 16.38 -0.09 -24.80
N SER A 79 16.30 -0.17 -26.14
CA SER A 79 17.39 0.25 -27.00
C SER A 79 17.63 1.75 -26.85
N THR A 80 18.89 2.14 -26.80
CA THR A 80 19.28 3.58 -26.85
C THR A 80 19.13 4.19 -28.26
N ASP A 81 18.80 3.38 -29.27
CA ASP A 81 18.41 3.77 -30.61
C ASP A 81 16.91 3.43 -30.80
N SER A 82 16.05 4.24 -30.16
CA SER A 82 14.60 4.08 -30.21
C SER A 82 13.86 5.37 -29.86
N ASP A 83 12.68 5.56 -30.47
CA ASP A 83 11.79 6.72 -30.21
C ASP A 83 11.45 6.88 -28.72
N THR A 84 11.31 5.76 -28.00
CA THR A 84 11.03 5.79 -26.55
C THR A 84 12.22 6.35 -25.78
N PHE A 85 13.46 5.94 -26.10
CA PHE A 85 14.65 6.47 -25.44
C PHE A 85 14.87 7.94 -25.79
N ASP A 86 14.61 8.35 -27.04
CA ASP A 86 14.65 9.74 -27.47
C ASP A 86 13.63 10.59 -26.72
N SER A 87 12.42 10.08 -26.53
CA SER A 87 11.39 10.74 -25.74
C SER A 87 11.81 10.92 -24.26
N LEU A 88 12.38 9.90 -23.62
CA LEU A 88 12.92 10.01 -22.25
C LEU A 88 14.11 10.99 -22.18
N THR A 89 15.00 10.94 -23.17
CA THR A 89 16.15 11.86 -23.28
C THR A 89 15.67 13.31 -23.42
N ARG A 90 14.63 13.55 -24.20
CA ARG A 90 14.01 14.85 -24.36
C ARG A 90 13.43 15.38 -23.05
N LEU A 91 12.73 14.55 -22.27
CA LEU A 91 12.22 14.92 -20.94
C LEU A 91 13.35 15.36 -20.00
N VAL A 92 14.52 14.69 -20.05
CA VAL A 92 15.68 15.05 -19.24
C VAL A 92 16.35 16.35 -19.72
N ARG A 93 16.63 16.48 -21.04
CA ARG A 93 17.47 17.56 -21.58
C ARG A 93 16.71 18.85 -21.82
N GLU A 94 15.48 18.78 -22.30
CA GLU A 94 14.70 19.96 -22.68
C GLU A 94 13.71 20.39 -21.58
N TYR A 95 13.14 19.40 -20.83
CA TYR A 95 12.15 19.66 -19.79
C TYR A 95 12.70 19.52 -18.38
N HIS A 96 13.96 19.11 -18.20
CA HIS A 96 14.70 19.08 -16.92
C HIS A 96 13.95 18.37 -15.78
N VAL A 97 13.25 17.25 -16.07
CA VAL A 97 12.41 16.54 -15.11
C VAL A 97 13.15 16.18 -13.82
N GLY A 98 12.43 16.21 -12.69
CA GLY A 98 13.00 16.02 -11.35
C GLY A 98 13.45 14.60 -11.05
N GLY A 99 12.89 13.62 -11.72
CA GLY A 99 13.14 12.20 -11.58
C GLY A 99 12.17 11.40 -12.43
N PHE A 100 12.20 10.07 -12.30
CA PHE A 100 11.27 9.17 -12.96
C PHE A 100 10.62 8.22 -11.97
N HIS A 101 9.37 7.87 -12.21
CA HIS A 101 8.72 6.74 -11.56
C HIS A 101 8.99 5.46 -12.35
N VAL A 102 9.54 4.45 -11.65
CA VAL A 102 9.95 3.19 -12.26
C VAL A 102 8.84 2.15 -12.06
N PHE A 103 8.16 1.81 -13.14
CA PHE A 103 7.20 0.72 -13.16
C PHE A 103 7.90 -0.63 -13.40
N GLY A 104 7.16 -1.73 -13.21
CA GLY A 104 7.53 -3.05 -13.70
C GLY A 104 7.66 -3.05 -15.22
N ALA A 105 6.96 -3.96 -15.88
CA ALA A 105 6.97 -4.04 -17.33
C ALA A 105 5.58 -4.41 -17.85
N SER A 106 5.30 -4.17 -19.13
CA SER A 106 4.12 -4.64 -19.81
C SER A 106 4.46 -5.50 -21.03
N GLN A 107 3.61 -6.46 -21.34
CA GLN A 107 3.65 -7.20 -22.59
C GLN A 107 2.24 -7.29 -23.16
N PRO A 108 2.07 -7.24 -24.50
CA PRO A 108 0.80 -7.55 -25.12
C PRO A 108 0.34 -8.95 -24.69
N ALA A 109 -0.93 -9.09 -24.32
CA ALA A 109 -1.50 -10.41 -24.05
C ALA A 109 -1.42 -11.26 -25.33
N PRO A 110 -0.90 -12.51 -25.26
CA PRO A 110 -0.95 -13.41 -26.40
C PRO A 110 -2.40 -13.61 -26.87
N SER A 111 -2.65 -13.52 -28.17
CA SER A 111 -3.99 -13.65 -28.76
C SER A 111 -4.67 -15.00 -28.50
N VAL A 112 -3.89 -15.99 -28.04
CA VAL A 112 -4.37 -17.34 -27.74
C VAL A 112 -4.84 -17.52 -26.29
N LEU A 113 -4.67 -16.51 -25.41
CA LEU A 113 -5.15 -16.61 -24.04
C LEU A 113 -6.67 -16.41 -23.98
N LEU A 114 -7.35 -17.37 -23.36
CA LEU A 114 -8.79 -17.30 -23.09
C LEU A 114 -9.17 -16.13 -22.18
N ASN A 115 -8.23 -15.64 -21.38
CA ASN A 115 -8.39 -14.45 -20.55
C ASN A 115 -7.31 -13.42 -20.92
N PRO A 116 -7.67 -12.32 -21.62
CA PRO A 116 -6.71 -11.28 -22.02
C PRO A 116 -6.10 -10.50 -20.85
N GLY A 117 -6.63 -10.65 -19.63
CA GLY A 117 -6.02 -10.10 -18.41
C GLY A 117 -4.77 -10.85 -17.95
N TYR A 118 -4.54 -12.07 -18.41
CA TYR A 118 -3.31 -12.81 -18.14
C TYR A 118 -2.18 -12.29 -19.03
N GLY A 119 -1.08 -11.88 -18.41
CA GLY A 119 0.18 -11.60 -19.09
C GLY A 119 0.39 -10.18 -19.59
N THR A 120 -0.51 -9.24 -19.34
CA THR A 120 -0.31 -7.84 -19.73
C THR A 120 0.68 -7.09 -18.82
N VAL A 121 0.83 -7.53 -17.58
CA VAL A 121 1.79 -6.96 -16.63
C VAL A 121 2.82 -8.02 -16.27
N ILE A 122 4.09 -7.71 -16.47
CA ILE A 122 5.23 -8.54 -16.10
C ILE A 122 6.15 -7.77 -15.14
N LEU A 123 7.03 -8.50 -14.46
CA LEU A 123 8.04 -7.87 -13.63
C LEU A 123 9.17 -7.31 -14.49
N GLY A 124 9.65 -6.11 -14.13
CA GLY A 124 10.81 -5.49 -14.76
C GLY A 124 12.09 -6.28 -14.49
N GLN A 125 13.15 -5.92 -15.22
CA GLN A 125 14.44 -6.58 -15.11
C GLN A 125 15.46 -5.70 -14.37
N PRO A 126 16.18 -6.21 -13.35
CA PRO A 126 17.07 -5.40 -12.51
C PRO A 126 18.15 -4.65 -13.31
N PHE A 127 18.83 -5.36 -14.23
CA PHE A 127 19.87 -4.73 -15.04
C PHE A 127 19.31 -3.72 -16.04
N SER A 128 18.16 -3.98 -16.63
CA SER A 128 17.52 -3.05 -17.57
C SER A 128 17.13 -1.75 -16.85
N ALA A 129 16.53 -1.86 -15.65
CA ALA A 129 16.20 -0.72 -14.82
C ALA A 129 17.45 0.10 -14.45
N ALA A 130 18.46 -0.55 -13.87
CA ALA A 130 19.69 0.10 -13.42
C ALA A 130 20.48 0.74 -14.58
N PHE A 131 20.57 0.05 -15.72
CA PHE A 131 21.22 0.57 -16.93
C PHE A 131 20.52 1.82 -17.45
N LEU A 132 19.20 1.78 -17.62
CA LEU A 132 18.42 2.90 -18.12
C LEU A 132 18.50 4.10 -17.17
N ILE A 133 18.40 3.87 -15.87
CA ILE A 133 18.57 4.94 -14.85
C ILE A 133 19.95 5.58 -14.99
N ASN A 134 21.02 4.80 -15.10
CA ASN A 134 22.37 5.35 -15.28
C ASN A 134 22.49 6.20 -16.55
N ARG A 135 21.88 5.76 -17.66
CA ARG A 135 21.88 6.52 -18.92
C ARG A 135 21.16 7.86 -18.76
N LEU A 136 19.99 7.87 -18.14
CA LEU A 136 19.21 9.09 -17.91
C LEU A 136 19.90 10.02 -16.88
N GLN A 137 20.49 9.47 -15.82
CA GLN A 137 21.29 10.24 -14.84
C GLN A 137 22.48 10.95 -15.49
N ALA A 138 23.15 10.29 -16.44
CA ALA A 138 24.30 10.87 -17.15
C ALA A 138 23.92 12.06 -18.05
N LEU A 139 22.66 12.12 -18.48
CA LEU A 139 22.13 13.18 -19.33
C LEU A 139 21.62 14.40 -18.54
N SER A 140 21.35 14.22 -17.25
CA SER A 140 20.72 15.24 -16.42
C SER A 140 21.73 16.23 -15.82
N GLY A 141 21.42 17.52 -15.88
CA GLY A 141 22.19 18.58 -15.21
C GLY A 141 22.05 18.51 -13.69
N VAL A 142 20.82 18.33 -13.18
CA VAL A 142 20.51 18.11 -11.77
C VAL A 142 20.22 16.62 -11.56
N PRO A 143 20.76 15.93 -10.54
CA PRO A 143 20.52 14.51 -10.32
C PRO A 143 19.03 14.17 -10.32
N LEU A 144 18.64 13.07 -10.97
CA LEU A 144 17.27 12.56 -10.98
C LEU A 144 16.95 11.83 -9.67
N LEU A 145 15.82 12.19 -9.04
CA LEU A 145 15.29 11.54 -7.84
C LEU A 145 14.23 10.51 -8.27
N ASN A 146 14.65 9.27 -8.45
CA ASN A 146 13.77 8.24 -8.97
C ASN A 146 12.90 7.61 -7.87
N THR A 147 11.68 7.28 -8.24
CA THR A 147 10.64 6.75 -7.36
C THR A 147 10.12 5.40 -7.85
N ALA A 148 9.54 4.60 -6.98
CA ALA A 148 8.81 3.38 -7.35
C ALA A 148 7.76 3.01 -6.30
N ASP A 149 6.78 2.16 -6.69
CA ASP A 149 5.85 1.50 -5.78
C ASP A 149 6.38 0.11 -5.39
N PHE A 150 7.24 0.03 -4.41
CA PHE A 150 7.73 -1.23 -3.85
C PHE A 150 7.00 -1.55 -2.53
N GLU A 151 5.65 -1.60 -2.58
CA GLU A 151 4.80 -1.78 -1.40
C GLU A 151 5.05 -3.09 -0.65
N ALA A 152 5.45 -4.14 -1.34
CA ALA A 152 5.77 -5.45 -0.79
C ALA A 152 7.21 -5.88 -1.18
N GLY A 153 8.17 -4.97 -1.00
CA GLY A 153 9.55 -5.17 -1.43
C GLY A 153 9.78 -4.90 -2.92
N VAL A 154 11.04 -4.88 -3.32
CA VAL A 154 11.42 -4.60 -4.72
C VAL A 154 10.89 -5.68 -5.67
N GLY A 155 10.77 -6.92 -5.20
CA GLY A 155 10.20 -8.05 -5.96
C GLY A 155 8.72 -7.87 -6.34
N PHE A 156 8.05 -6.86 -5.80
CA PHE A 156 6.70 -6.46 -6.22
C PHE A 156 6.66 -5.93 -7.67
N ARG A 157 7.74 -5.34 -8.16
CA ARG A 157 7.87 -4.76 -9.51
C ARG A 157 9.01 -5.34 -10.32
N ILE A 158 10.05 -5.89 -9.70
CA ILE A 158 11.30 -6.28 -10.33
C ILE A 158 11.57 -7.77 -10.11
N ASN A 159 11.75 -8.50 -11.20
CA ASN A 159 12.01 -9.94 -11.17
C ASN A 159 13.31 -10.27 -10.44
N GLY A 160 13.28 -11.33 -9.65
CA GLY A 160 14.46 -11.83 -8.90
C GLY A 160 14.77 -11.04 -7.63
N ALA A 161 14.19 -9.86 -7.42
CA ALA A 161 14.33 -9.10 -6.17
C ALA A 161 13.50 -9.73 -5.03
N THR A 162 13.75 -9.29 -3.81
CA THR A 162 13.03 -9.80 -2.63
C THR A 162 11.61 -9.28 -2.60
N GLN A 163 10.66 -10.22 -2.50
CA GLN A 163 9.26 -9.94 -2.32
C GLN A 163 8.82 -10.33 -0.92
N PHE A 164 8.19 -9.38 -0.22
CA PHE A 164 7.55 -9.54 1.07
C PHE A 164 6.04 -9.77 0.92
N PRO A 165 5.36 -10.26 1.96
CA PRO A 165 3.90 -10.28 1.96
C PRO A 165 3.33 -8.86 2.04
N ARG A 166 2.06 -8.70 1.64
CA ARG A 166 1.33 -7.45 1.75
C ARG A 166 1.24 -6.95 3.19
N GLN A 167 1.05 -5.66 3.35
CA GLN A 167 1.11 -4.99 4.65
C GLN A 167 0.10 -5.55 5.67
N MET A 168 -1.07 -6.04 5.25
CA MET A 168 -2.03 -6.67 6.17
C MET A 168 -1.49 -7.97 6.77
N ALA A 169 -0.71 -8.74 6.02
CA ALA A 169 0.01 -9.90 6.55
C ALA A 169 1.03 -9.50 7.63
N MET A 170 1.74 -8.40 7.44
CA MET A 170 2.65 -7.85 8.45
C MET A 170 1.88 -7.36 9.69
N GLY A 171 0.68 -6.80 9.48
CA GLY A 171 -0.26 -6.46 10.56
C GLY A 171 -0.69 -7.69 11.37
N ALA A 172 -0.94 -8.82 10.69
CA ALA A 172 -1.30 -10.08 11.34
C ALA A 172 -0.16 -10.65 12.22
N ILE A 173 1.09 -10.50 11.80
CA ILE A 173 2.26 -10.86 12.59
C ILE A 173 2.35 -9.99 13.85
N ALA A 174 2.23 -8.69 13.69
CA ALA A 174 2.32 -7.72 14.79
C ALA A 174 1.17 -7.86 15.80
N ALA A 175 0.00 -8.31 15.34
CA ALA A 175 -1.15 -8.58 16.22
C ALA A 175 -0.96 -9.84 17.07
N GLY A 176 -0.09 -10.78 16.68
CA GLY A 176 0.10 -12.07 17.33
C GLY A 176 1.11 -12.13 18.47
N GLY A 177 1.93 -11.10 18.66
CA GLY A 177 3.00 -11.11 19.66
C GLY A 177 2.67 -10.35 20.94
N ALA A 178 3.26 -10.76 22.08
CA ALA A 178 3.28 -9.95 23.29
C ALA A 178 4.15 -8.71 23.05
N GLY A 179 3.53 -7.58 22.65
CA GLY A 179 4.24 -6.31 22.52
C GLY A 179 4.54 -5.84 21.10
N HIS A 180 3.67 -6.15 20.13
CA HIS A 180 3.75 -5.63 18.75
C HIS A 180 5.11 -5.84 18.08
N ASP A 181 5.37 -7.04 17.57
CA ASP A 181 6.63 -7.36 16.86
C ASP A 181 6.73 -6.57 15.54
N VAL A 182 7.39 -5.40 15.62
CA VAL A 182 7.65 -4.53 14.47
C VAL A 182 8.95 -4.87 13.73
N ARG A 183 9.69 -5.88 14.21
CA ARG A 183 11.02 -6.25 13.67
C ARG A 183 10.95 -6.56 12.18
N LEU A 184 10.00 -7.40 11.77
CA LEU A 184 9.89 -7.81 10.38
C LEU A 184 9.52 -6.65 9.44
N VAL A 185 8.68 -5.72 9.88
CA VAL A 185 8.36 -4.50 9.10
C VAL A 185 9.60 -3.61 8.93
N ARG A 186 10.42 -3.48 9.98
CA ARG A 186 11.67 -2.73 9.90
C ARG A 186 12.66 -3.40 8.93
N GLU A 187 12.80 -4.72 8.99
CA GLU A 187 13.68 -5.48 8.09
C GLU A 187 13.18 -5.48 6.64
N GLU A 188 11.88 -5.63 6.40
CA GLU A 188 11.25 -5.44 5.10
C GLU A 188 11.66 -4.10 4.49
N ALA A 189 11.45 -3.01 5.22
CA ALA A 189 11.75 -1.67 4.75
C ALA A 189 13.26 -1.46 4.50
N ARG A 190 14.11 -2.00 5.39
CA ARG A 190 15.58 -1.93 5.23
C ARG A 190 16.05 -2.69 3.99
N ILE A 191 15.55 -3.92 3.80
CA ILE A 191 15.90 -4.74 2.64
C ILE A 191 15.40 -4.09 1.35
N THR A 192 14.14 -3.64 1.35
CA THR A 192 13.55 -2.89 0.23
C THR A 192 14.42 -1.67 -0.12
N ALA A 193 14.89 -0.94 0.88
CA ALA A 193 15.76 0.22 0.67
C ALA A 193 17.11 -0.17 0.05
N VAL A 194 17.77 -1.19 0.56
CA VAL A 194 19.07 -1.67 0.03
C VAL A 194 18.94 -2.11 -1.43
N GLU A 195 17.92 -2.90 -1.76
CA GLU A 195 17.68 -3.39 -3.12
C GLU A 195 17.24 -2.26 -4.06
N SER A 196 16.36 -1.36 -3.60
CA SER A 196 15.90 -0.18 -4.33
C SER A 196 17.06 0.75 -4.71
N ARG A 197 17.95 1.04 -3.74
CA ARG A 197 19.16 1.85 -3.95
C ARG A 197 20.12 1.22 -4.95
N ALA A 198 20.23 -0.11 -4.96
CA ALA A 198 21.05 -0.85 -5.92
C ALA A 198 20.53 -0.72 -7.37
N LEU A 199 19.23 -0.44 -7.55
CA LEU A 199 18.62 -0.16 -8.86
C LEU A 199 18.70 1.32 -9.25
N GLY A 200 19.01 2.23 -8.31
CA GLY A 200 19.00 3.68 -8.51
C GLY A 200 17.64 4.33 -8.28
N VAL A 201 16.81 3.71 -7.48
CA VAL A 201 15.56 4.27 -6.96
C VAL A 201 15.80 4.74 -5.53
N GLN A 202 15.47 5.99 -5.22
CA GLN A 202 15.75 6.64 -3.94
C GLN A 202 14.50 6.83 -3.09
N VAL A 203 13.33 6.89 -3.72
CA VAL A 203 12.05 7.12 -3.04
C VAL A 203 11.13 5.94 -3.27
N ASN A 204 10.59 5.38 -2.20
CA ASN A 204 9.55 4.35 -2.29
C ASN A 204 8.20 4.92 -1.87
N PHE A 205 7.18 4.70 -2.68
CA PHE A 205 5.80 5.04 -2.37
C PHE A 205 5.17 3.97 -1.46
N ALA A 206 5.77 3.80 -0.29
CA ALA A 206 5.35 2.99 0.85
C ALA A 206 5.93 3.62 2.14
N PRO A 207 5.30 3.37 3.29
CA PRO A 207 4.19 2.47 3.55
C PRO A 207 2.81 3.09 3.29
N VAL A 208 1.79 2.24 3.13
CA VAL A 208 0.39 2.66 3.16
C VAL A 208 0.00 2.93 4.61
N ALA A 209 -0.34 4.18 4.92
CA ALA A 209 -0.72 4.64 6.26
C ALA A 209 -2.25 4.69 6.47
N ASP A 210 -3.01 4.27 5.45
CA ASP A 210 -4.46 4.21 5.52
C ASP A 210 -4.92 3.19 6.56
N VAL A 211 -5.94 3.55 7.35
CA VAL A 211 -6.57 2.67 8.34
C VAL A 211 -7.77 1.98 7.70
N ASN A 212 -7.75 0.66 7.55
CA ASN A 212 -8.76 -0.07 6.77
C ASN A 212 -10.00 -0.40 7.59
N HIS A 213 -10.88 0.58 7.81
CA HIS A 213 -12.13 0.38 8.54
C HIS A 213 -13.28 -0.20 7.70
N ASN A 214 -13.17 -0.14 6.38
CA ASN A 214 -14.24 -0.59 5.49
C ASN A 214 -13.89 -1.91 4.82
N ALA A 215 -14.62 -2.97 5.20
CA ALA A 215 -14.45 -4.30 4.61
C ALA A 215 -14.74 -4.32 3.09
N ARG A 216 -15.49 -3.33 2.57
CA ARG A 216 -15.82 -3.18 1.15
C ARG A 216 -14.83 -2.31 0.39
N ASN A 217 -13.77 -1.83 1.04
CA ASN A 217 -12.76 -1.01 0.36
C ASN A 217 -12.04 -1.82 -0.73
N PRO A 218 -12.23 -1.49 -2.02
CA PRO A 218 -11.72 -2.30 -3.12
C PRO A 218 -10.25 -2.02 -3.45
N VAL A 219 -9.68 -0.92 -2.94
CA VAL A 219 -8.35 -0.44 -3.33
C VAL A 219 -7.31 -0.51 -2.21
N ILE A 220 -7.69 -0.28 -0.96
CA ILE A 220 -6.77 -0.35 0.18
C ILE A 220 -6.68 -1.78 0.71
N ASN A 221 -7.72 -2.32 1.34
CA ASN A 221 -7.81 -3.73 1.76
C ASN A 221 -6.46 -4.25 2.32
N ILE A 222 -5.91 -5.32 1.71
CA ILE A 222 -4.63 -5.95 2.13
C ILE A 222 -3.39 -5.05 2.01
N ARG A 223 -3.50 -3.86 1.41
CA ARG A 223 -2.42 -2.88 1.36
C ARG A 223 -2.24 -2.12 2.67
N SER A 224 -3.26 -2.06 3.53
CA SER A 224 -3.18 -1.49 4.88
C SER A 224 -2.64 -2.52 5.88
N TYR A 225 -2.01 -2.05 6.96
CA TYR A 225 -1.63 -2.90 8.11
C TYR A 225 -2.82 -3.39 8.94
N GLY A 226 -4.01 -2.79 8.81
CA GLY A 226 -5.22 -3.18 9.54
C GLY A 226 -6.15 -2.01 9.88
N GLU A 227 -7.05 -2.24 10.84
CA GLU A 227 -8.10 -1.28 11.21
C GLU A 227 -7.84 -0.50 12.51
N ASP A 228 -6.80 -0.86 13.29
CA ASP A 228 -6.42 -0.15 14.51
C ASP A 228 -5.46 1.01 14.19
N PRO A 229 -5.87 2.28 14.35
CA PRO A 229 -5.05 3.43 14.01
C PRO A 229 -3.70 3.48 14.73
N ALA A 230 -3.66 3.06 16.00
CA ALA A 230 -2.44 3.09 16.81
C ALA A 230 -1.44 2.02 16.34
N ARG A 231 -1.93 0.82 15.99
CA ARG A 231 -1.10 -0.25 15.44
C ARG A 231 -0.59 0.11 14.05
N VAL A 232 -1.45 0.64 13.17
CA VAL A 232 -1.02 1.15 11.85
C VAL A 232 0.07 2.21 12.03
N ALA A 233 -0.10 3.16 12.96
CA ALA A 233 0.90 4.19 13.25
C ALA A 233 2.25 3.60 13.69
N ALA A 234 2.26 2.61 14.57
CA ALA A 234 3.48 1.95 15.05
C ALA A 234 4.21 1.22 13.90
N LEU A 235 3.49 0.52 13.03
CA LEU A 235 4.06 -0.21 11.90
C LEU A 235 4.58 0.74 10.81
N VAL A 236 3.87 1.83 10.53
CA VAL A 236 4.33 2.91 9.66
C VAL A 236 5.64 3.52 10.19
N GLY A 237 5.73 3.79 11.50
CA GLY A 237 6.96 4.28 12.13
C GLY A 237 8.13 3.30 12.00
N ALA A 238 7.88 2.00 12.17
CA ALA A 238 8.89 0.95 12.00
C ALA A 238 9.39 0.88 10.54
N TYR A 239 8.48 0.99 9.57
CA TYR A 239 8.84 1.03 8.14
C TYR A 239 9.73 2.24 7.81
N ILE A 240 9.36 3.44 8.26
CA ILE A 240 10.17 4.67 8.08
C ILE A 240 11.57 4.48 8.66
N ALA A 241 11.67 3.90 9.85
CA ALA A 241 12.97 3.65 10.49
C ALA A 241 13.83 2.65 9.69
N GLY A 242 13.24 1.59 9.15
CA GLY A 242 13.91 0.61 8.30
C GLY A 242 14.37 1.22 6.97
N ALA A 243 13.49 1.95 6.28
CA ALA A 243 13.78 2.62 5.02
C ALA A 243 14.95 3.62 5.17
N ARG A 244 14.92 4.42 6.23
CA ARG A 244 16.01 5.35 6.56
C ARG A 244 17.33 4.63 6.82
N ALA A 245 17.31 3.51 7.53
CA ALA A 245 18.51 2.71 7.80
C ALA A 245 19.12 2.14 6.50
N GLY A 246 18.31 1.85 5.48
CA GLY A 246 18.75 1.44 4.15
C GLY A 246 19.07 2.61 3.20
N GLY A 247 18.92 3.87 3.62
CA GLY A 247 19.23 5.06 2.82
C GLY A 247 18.19 5.42 1.78
N MET A 248 16.90 5.15 2.02
CA MET A 248 15.77 5.40 1.12
C MET A 248 14.74 6.32 1.80
N ILE A 249 14.12 7.18 1.02
CA ILE A 249 12.97 8.00 1.43
C ILE A 249 11.72 7.15 1.36
N ALA A 250 11.04 6.98 2.50
CA ALA A 250 9.72 6.38 2.57
C ALA A 250 8.64 7.47 2.37
N THR A 251 7.58 7.15 1.63
CA THR A 251 6.46 8.03 1.36
C THR A 251 5.20 7.47 1.99
N ILE A 252 4.67 8.14 3.00
CA ILE A 252 3.41 7.73 3.64
C ILE A 252 2.22 8.12 2.76
N LYS A 253 1.27 7.20 2.57
CA LYS A 253 0.14 7.36 1.64
C LYS A 253 -1.12 6.67 2.16
N HIS A 254 -2.32 7.13 1.78
CA HIS A 254 -2.66 8.22 0.85
C HIS A 254 -3.31 9.36 1.66
N PHE A 255 -2.58 10.46 1.85
CA PHE A 255 -3.02 11.55 2.72
C PHE A 255 -4.30 12.24 2.20
N PRO A 256 -5.29 12.53 3.05
CA PRO A 256 -5.32 12.39 4.52
C PRO A 256 -5.94 11.09 5.05
N GLY A 257 -6.05 10.02 4.25
CA GLY A 257 -6.54 8.70 4.62
C GLY A 257 -7.62 8.19 3.66
N HIS A 258 -7.34 7.05 3.00
CA HIS A 258 -8.18 6.42 1.95
C HIS A 258 -8.83 5.12 2.43
N GLY A 259 -8.68 4.77 3.74
CA GLY A 259 -9.02 3.45 4.26
C GLY A 259 -10.51 3.14 4.38
N ASP A 260 -11.38 4.17 4.32
CA ASP A 260 -12.83 3.98 4.48
C ASP A 260 -13.62 4.52 3.28
N THR A 261 -13.34 3.95 2.12
CA THR A 261 -14.05 4.22 0.86
C THR A 261 -14.60 2.94 0.26
N ASP A 262 -15.74 3.01 -0.42
CA ASP A 262 -16.33 1.90 -1.22
C ASP A 262 -16.10 2.12 -2.72
N VAL A 263 -15.47 3.21 -3.10
CA VAL A 263 -15.17 3.57 -4.50
C VAL A 263 -13.68 3.50 -4.73
N ASP A 264 -13.29 2.83 -5.81
CA ASP A 264 -11.91 2.78 -6.26
C ASP A 264 -11.54 4.08 -6.98
N SER A 265 -10.53 4.79 -6.48
CA SER A 265 -10.03 6.05 -7.06
C SER A 265 -9.44 5.91 -8.47
N HIS A 266 -9.16 4.67 -8.92
CA HIS A 266 -8.80 4.39 -10.31
C HIS A 266 -10.00 4.40 -11.26
N LEU A 267 -11.22 4.26 -10.75
CA LEU A 267 -12.48 4.21 -11.52
C LEU A 267 -13.37 5.43 -11.33
N GLY A 268 -13.20 6.16 -10.25
CA GLY A 268 -14.04 7.31 -9.91
C GLY A 268 -13.48 8.13 -8.78
N LEU A 269 -14.17 9.20 -8.37
CA LEU A 269 -13.76 10.09 -7.28
C LEU A 269 -14.44 9.70 -5.96
N PRO A 270 -13.72 9.08 -5.01
CA PRO A 270 -14.30 8.70 -3.71
C PRO A 270 -14.61 9.93 -2.86
N VAL A 271 -15.70 9.87 -2.10
CA VAL A 271 -16.10 10.89 -1.13
C VAL A 271 -16.10 10.30 0.27
N ILE A 272 -15.35 10.90 1.19
CA ILE A 272 -15.30 10.51 2.60
C ILE A 272 -16.14 11.50 3.41
N GLY A 273 -17.31 11.05 3.89
CA GLY A 273 -18.32 11.87 4.56
C GLY A 273 -18.10 12.10 6.05
N PHE A 274 -16.93 11.83 6.62
CA PHE A 274 -16.67 11.97 8.05
C PHE A 274 -16.50 13.41 8.47
N ASP A 275 -16.80 13.67 9.75
CA ASP A 275 -16.48 14.91 10.40
C ASP A 275 -14.98 15.03 10.74
N ARG A 276 -14.56 16.23 11.13
CA ARG A 276 -13.16 16.52 11.47
C ARG A 276 -12.69 15.72 12.70
N ALA A 277 -13.57 15.45 13.66
CA ALA A 277 -13.21 14.72 14.88
C ALA A 277 -12.86 13.28 14.55
N ARG A 278 -13.63 12.61 13.69
CA ARG A 278 -13.33 11.26 13.20
C ARG A 278 -12.00 11.25 12.49
N LEU A 279 -11.76 12.15 11.53
CA LEU A 279 -10.50 12.23 10.80
C LEU A 279 -9.28 12.37 11.74
N GLN A 280 -9.39 13.22 12.77
CA GLN A 280 -8.30 13.42 13.74
C GLN A 280 -8.02 12.20 14.60
N ASN A 281 -9.02 11.42 14.95
CA ASN A 281 -8.91 10.29 15.87
C ASN A 281 -8.63 8.95 15.18
N VAL A 282 -8.79 8.87 13.87
CA VAL A 282 -8.61 7.63 13.11
C VAL A 282 -7.65 7.85 11.95
N GLU A 283 -8.09 8.51 10.88
CA GLU A 283 -7.36 8.56 9.61
C GLU A 283 -6.02 9.29 9.74
N LEU A 284 -5.98 10.40 10.49
CA LEU A 284 -4.77 11.21 10.66
C LEU A 284 -3.80 10.69 11.73
N VAL A 285 -4.18 9.69 12.54
CA VAL A 285 -3.31 9.16 13.60
C VAL A 285 -2.00 8.60 13.04
N PRO A 286 -1.99 7.73 12.00
CA PRO A 286 -0.75 7.22 11.43
C PRO A 286 0.10 8.31 10.77
N PHE A 287 -0.53 9.29 10.10
CA PHE A 287 0.19 10.39 9.45
C PHE A 287 0.85 11.31 10.46
N ARG A 288 0.15 11.69 11.54
CA ARG A 288 0.72 12.50 12.62
C ARG A 288 1.92 11.82 13.26
N HIS A 289 1.76 10.55 13.64
CA HIS A 289 2.84 9.75 14.20
C HIS A 289 4.04 9.67 13.24
N ALA A 290 3.82 9.40 11.96
CA ALA A 290 4.87 9.34 10.95
C ALA A 290 5.63 10.66 10.80
N ILE A 291 4.93 11.80 10.80
CA ILE A 291 5.53 13.13 10.74
C ILE A 291 6.40 13.39 11.99
N GLU A 292 5.92 13.01 13.17
CA GLU A 292 6.68 13.10 14.42
C GLU A 292 7.95 12.22 14.39
N GLN A 293 7.89 11.06 13.73
CA GLN A 293 9.03 10.17 13.49
C GLN A 293 9.95 10.65 12.36
N GLY A 294 9.63 11.78 11.73
CA GLY A 294 10.44 12.40 10.68
C GLY A 294 10.24 11.77 9.31
N ALA A 295 9.00 11.47 8.92
CA ALA A 295 8.64 11.10 7.56
C ALA A 295 9.13 12.16 6.57
N GLN A 296 9.76 11.71 5.48
CA GLN A 296 10.41 12.59 4.51
C GLN A 296 9.52 12.91 3.30
N ALA A 297 8.54 12.07 3.02
CA ALA A 297 7.61 12.28 1.91
C ALA A 297 6.18 11.85 2.27
N VAL A 298 5.19 12.51 1.67
CA VAL A 298 3.75 12.24 1.75
C VAL A 298 3.18 12.20 0.34
N MET A 299 2.29 11.26 0.06
CA MET A 299 1.52 11.23 -1.17
C MET A 299 0.07 11.64 -0.90
N ALA A 300 -0.43 12.61 -1.67
CA ALA A 300 -1.80 13.11 -1.60
C ALA A 300 -2.77 12.19 -2.32
N ALA A 301 -3.89 11.86 -1.68
CA ALA A 301 -4.93 11.02 -2.26
C ALA A 301 -5.85 11.78 -3.25
N HIS A 302 -6.42 11.05 -4.22
CA HIS A 302 -7.50 11.55 -5.07
C HIS A 302 -8.87 11.26 -4.45
N ILE A 303 -9.13 11.84 -3.27
CA ILE A 303 -10.39 11.68 -2.51
C ILE A 303 -10.95 13.03 -2.11
N VAL A 304 -12.27 13.11 -1.98
CA VAL A 304 -12.97 14.31 -1.52
C VAL A 304 -13.32 14.17 -0.04
N LEU A 305 -13.00 15.22 0.74
CA LEU A 305 -13.34 15.31 2.16
C LEU A 305 -14.12 16.62 2.41
N PRO A 306 -15.45 16.59 2.38
CA PRO A 306 -16.27 17.79 2.58
C PRO A 306 -16.02 18.48 3.92
N ALA A 307 -15.70 17.74 4.97
CA ALA A 307 -15.39 18.28 6.30
C ALA A 307 -14.13 19.18 6.35
N LEU A 308 -13.22 19.05 5.38
CA LEU A 308 -11.97 19.82 5.29
C LEU A 308 -11.98 20.81 4.12
N ASN A 309 -12.96 20.73 3.23
CA ASN A 309 -12.94 21.47 1.98
C ASN A 309 -14.32 22.11 1.71
N ALA A 310 -14.36 23.45 1.58
CA ALA A 310 -15.61 24.17 1.30
C ALA A 310 -16.22 23.82 -0.07
N ALA A 311 -15.41 23.36 -1.04
CA ALA A 311 -15.89 22.90 -2.33
C ALA A 311 -16.06 21.37 -2.30
N ALA A 312 -17.30 20.91 -2.25
CA ALA A 312 -17.70 19.51 -2.07
C ALA A 312 -17.24 18.52 -3.15
N SER A 313 -16.54 18.99 -4.18
CA SER A 313 -16.06 18.16 -5.31
C SER A 313 -14.55 18.25 -5.57
N THR A 314 -13.78 18.96 -4.71
CA THR A 314 -12.34 19.13 -4.91
C THR A 314 -11.58 18.01 -4.20
N PRO A 315 -10.81 17.18 -4.92
CA PRO A 315 -9.99 16.13 -4.29
C PRO A 315 -8.86 16.73 -3.46
N ALA A 316 -8.36 15.96 -2.48
CA ALA A 316 -7.29 16.38 -1.58
C ALA A 316 -6.05 16.87 -2.36
N THR A 317 -5.71 16.22 -3.48
CA THR A 317 -4.60 16.61 -4.38
C THR A 317 -4.71 18.05 -4.90
N PHE A 318 -5.93 18.59 -5.06
CA PHE A 318 -6.18 19.96 -5.53
C PHE A 318 -6.63 20.90 -4.41
N SER A 319 -6.60 20.45 -3.16
CA SER A 319 -7.13 21.18 -2.01
C SER A 319 -6.05 21.86 -1.19
N ARG A 320 -5.94 23.19 -1.29
CA ARG A 320 -5.06 23.99 -0.44
C ARG A 320 -5.36 23.82 1.05
N PRO A 321 -6.63 23.82 1.53
CA PRO A 321 -6.95 23.50 2.92
C PRO A 321 -6.40 22.17 3.42
N ILE A 322 -6.28 21.16 2.55
CA ILE A 322 -5.76 19.84 2.93
C ILE A 322 -4.22 19.81 2.86
N LEU A 323 -3.61 20.19 1.74
CA LEU A 323 -2.16 20.04 1.56
C LEU A 323 -1.35 21.16 2.22
N HIS A 324 -1.89 22.37 2.25
CA HIS A 324 -1.18 23.47 2.88
C HIS A 324 -1.63 23.68 4.34
N ASP A 325 -2.92 23.89 4.59
CA ASP A 325 -3.35 24.32 5.93
C ASP A 325 -3.30 23.16 6.93
N LEU A 326 -3.84 21.96 6.57
CA LEU A 326 -3.80 20.80 7.45
C LEU A 326 -2.39 20.17 7.47
N LEU A 327 -1.82 19.77 6.32
CA LEU A 327 -0.57 19.01 6.29
C LEU A 327 0.64 19.86 6.68
N ARG A 328 0.84 21.03 6.00
CA ARG A 328 2.02 21.86 6.25
C ARG A 328 1.94 22.65 7.55
N GLN A 329 0.79 23.29 7.84
CA GLN A 329 0.69 24.19 8.98
C GLN A 329 0.22 23.48 10.26
N GLU A 330 -0.87 22.70 10.23
CA GLU A 330 -1.41 22.06 11.44
C GLU A 330 -0.57 20.87 11.88
N LEU A 331 -0.20 19.97 10.94
CA LEU A 331 0.64 18.79 11.23
C LEU A 331 2.14 19.10 11.19
N GLY A 332 2.57 20.27 10.71
CA GLY A 332 3.96 20.72 10.70
C GLY A 332 4.87 19.93 9.74
N PHE A 333 4.33 19.40 8.63
CA PHE A 333 5.10 18.63 7.67
C PHE A 333 5.97 19.50 6.76
N GLY A 334 7.30 19.33 6.82
CA GLY A 334 8.28 20.08 6.01
C GLY A 334 8.90 19.30 4.85
N GLY A 335 8.56 18.01 4.66
CA GLY A 335 9.12 17.16 3.60
C GLY A 335 8.45 17.31 2.23
N LEU A 336 8.72 16.37 1.31
CA LEU A 336 8.14 16.34 -0.03
C LEU A 336 6.66 15.94 -0.02
N VAL A 337 5.86 16.61 -0.84
CA VAL A 337 4.47 16.22 -1.15
C VAL A 337 4.40 15.82 -2.62
N TYR A 338 4.09 14.55 -2.84
CA TYR A 338 3.76 14.00 -4.16
C TYR A 338 2.26 14.03 -4.39
N THR A 339 1.82 14.22 -5.61
CA THR A 339 0.48 13.77 -6.00
C THR A 339 0.45 12.25 -6.07
N ASP A 340 -0.71 11.61 -5.93
CA ASP A 340 -0.92 10.29 -6.52
C ASP A 340 -0.86 10.40 -8.05
N SER A 341 -0.90 9.26 -8.76
CA SER A 341 -0.79 9.23 -10.21
C SER A 341 -1.85 10.13 -10.87
N MET A 342 -1.39 11.14 -11.62
CA MET A 342 -2.29 12.08 -12.30
C MET A 342 -2.99 11.48 -13.52
N SER A 343 -2.66 10.24 -13.91
CA SER A 343 -3.37 9.48 -14.95
C SER A 343 -4.61 8.73 -14.44
N MET A 344 -4.87 8.74 -13.10
CA MET A 344 -6.06 8.09 -12.54
C MET A 344 -7.34 8.86 -12.90
N ASP A 345 -8.41 8.12 -13.22
CA ASP A 345 -9.70 8.66 -13.67
C ASP A 345 -10.31 9.69 -12.71
N ALA A 346 -10.08 9.52 -11.41
CA ALA A 346 -10.53 10.47 -10.38
C ALA A 346 -10.12 11.92 -10.63
N VAL A 347 -9.00 12.16 -11.30
CA VAL A 347 -8.48 13.51 -11.58
C VAL A 347 -8.26 13.77 -13.06
N ALA A 348 -7.92 12.75 -13.86
CA ALA A 348 -7.67 12.89 -15.29
C ALA A 348 -8.90 13.40 -16.07
N ARG A 349 -10.12 13.11 -15.57
CA ARG A 349 -11.38 13.61 -16.14
C ARG A 349 -11.78 15.00 -15.63
N MET A 350 -11.12 15.54 -14.60
CA MET A 350 -11.49 16.81 -13.99
C MET A 350 -10.79 18.02 -14.65
N ALA A 351 -9.60 17.82 -15.20
CA ALA A 351 -8.82 18.86 -15.82
C ALA A 351 -7.82 18.27 -16.82
N ALA A 352 -7.49 19.02 -17.85
CA ALA A 352 -6.39 18.67 -18.75
C ALA A 352 -5.05 18.69 -17.98
N ALA A 353 -4.05 17.97 -18.49
CA ALA A 353 -2.78 17.71 -17.80
C ALA A 353 -2.04 19.00 -17.35
N ASP A 354 -2.09 20.06 -18.16
CA ASP A 354 -1.52 21.37 -17.87
C ASP A 354 -2.17 22.03 -16.65
N GLU A 355 -3.50 22.14 -16.64
CA GLU A 355 -4.24 22.75 -15.53
C GLU A 355 -4.26 21.85 -14.28
N ALA A 356 -4.28 20.53 -14.44
CA ALA A 356 -4.20 19.59 -13.33
C ALA A 356 -2.87 19.74 -12.56
N ALA A 357 -1.74 19.87 -13.27
CA ALA A 357 -0.44 20.12 -12.66
C ALA A 357 -0.41 21.46 -11.90
N VAL A 358 -0.97 22.51 -12.49
CA VAL A 358 -1.04 23.83 -11.85
C VAL A 358 -1.87 23.78 -10.57
N ARG A 359 -3.05 23.14 -10.59
CA ARG A 359 -3.92 23.00 -9.41
C ARG A 359 -3.22 22.24 -8.28
N ALA A 360 -2.51 21.15 -8.60
CA ALA A 360 -1.79 20.37 -7.61
C ALA A 360 -0.68 21.21 -6.92
N VAL A 361 0.13 21.93 -7.69
CA VAL A 361 1.20 22.79 -7.15
C VAL A 361 0.62 23.95 -6.33
N LEU A 362 -0.47 24.58 -6.78
CA LEU A 362 -1.15 25.64 -6.03
C LEU A 362 -1.76 25.12 -4.71
N ALA A 363 -2.17 23.85 -4.66
CA ALA A 363 -2.66 23.22 -3.44
C ALA A 363 -1.53 22.92 -2.44
N GLY A 364 -0.29 22.75 -2.88
CA GLY A 364 0.87 22.50 -2.02
C GLY A 364 1.67 21.26 -2.34
N ALA A 365 1.41 20.58 -3.47
CA ALA A 365 2.25 19.52 -3.98
C ALA A 365 3.61 20.06 -4.48
N ASP A 366 4.69 19.33 -4.22
CA ASP A 366 6.04 19.66 -4.68
C ASP A 366 6.38 18.92 -5.98
N GLN A 367 5.83 17.71 -6.15
CA GLN A 367 6.06 16.94 -7.37
C GLN A 367 4.76 16.34 -7.91
N VAL A 368 4.58 16.46 -9.23
CA VAL A 368 3.45 15.97 -10.02
C VAL A 368 3.83 14.61 -10.60
N LEU A 369 3.22 13.56 -10.08
CA LEU A 369 3.55 12.17 -10.42
C LEU A 369 2.74 11.70 -11.62
N HIS A 370 3.43 11.06 -12.59
CA HIS A 370 2.83 10.29 -13.68
C HIS A 370 1.67 11.03 -14.36
N SER A 371 1.96 12.28 -14.80
CA SER A 371 1.03 13.03 -15.65
C SER A 371 0.81 12.28 -16.96
N PRO A 372 -0.43 12.20 -17.47
CA PRO A 372 -0.69 11.59 -18.78
C PRO A 372 0.02 12.33 -19.94
N ASP A 373 0.33 13.61 -19.74
CA ASP A 373 1.16 14.41 -20.63
C ASP A 373 2.12 15.28 -19.82
N PRO A 374 3.37 14.84 -19.60
CA PRO A 374 4.36 15.60 -18.84
C PRO A 374 4.81 16.90 -19.53
N ILE A 375 4.69 16.98 -20.86
CA ILE A 375 5.03 18.20 -21.63
C ILE A 375 3.95 19.26 -21.45
N ALA A 376 2.68 18.86 -21.52
CA ALA A 376 1.56 19.74 -21.21
C ALA A 376 1.63 20.24 -19.75
N ALA A 377 1.93 19.34 -18.79
CA ALA A 377 2.12 19.71 -17.39
C ALA A 377 3.22 20.78 -17.22
N PHE A 378 4.37 20.59 -17.89
CA PHE A 378 5.45 21.59 -17.91
C PHE A 378 4.97 22.93 -18.47
N THR A 379 4.28 22.91 -19.61
CA THR A 379 3.79 24.11 -20.30
C THR A 379 2.78 24.87 -19.44
N GLY A 380 1.89 24.14 -18.77
CA GLY A 380 0.91 24.72 -17.83
C GLY A 380 1.58 25.42 -16.66
N LEU A 381 2.56 24.78 -16.02
CA LEU A 381 3.32 25.36 -14.91
C LEU A 381 4.12 26.59 -15.36
N LYS A 382 4.74 26.57 -16.55
CA LYS A 382 5.44 27.70 -17.14
C LYS A 382 4.51 28.89 -17.39
N SER A 383 3.34 28.64 -17.94
CA SER A 383 2.30 29.66 -18.14
C SER A 383 1.77 30.22 -16.82
N ALA A 384 1.57 29.37 -15.81
CA ALA A 384 1.13 29.80 -14.49
C ALA A 384 2.17 30.65 -13.75
N LEU A 385 3.47 30.38 -13.92
CA LEU A 385 4.55 31.22 -13.41
C LEU A 385 4.59 32.58 -14.15
N ALA A 386 4.51 32.57 -15.47
CA ALA A 386 4.55 33.80 -16.28
C ALA A 386 3.34 34.72 -16.00
N SER A 387 2.16 34.16 -15.72
CA SER A 387 0.96 34.92 -15.37
C SER A 387 0.87 35.30 -13.88
N GLY A 388 1.83 34.89 -13.04
CA GLY A 388 1.82 35.15 -11.59
C GLY A 388 0.82 34.29 -10.79
N ARG A 389 0.17 33.29 -11.39
CA ARG A 389 -0.66 32.30 -10.64
C ARG A 389 0.21 31.53 -9.65
N ILE A 390 1.39 31.11 -10.07
CA ILE A 390 2.44 30.55 -9.21
C ILE A 390 3.50 31.65 -9.04
N THR A 391 3.86 31.99 -7.80
CA THR A 391 4.90 32.96 -7.54
C THR A 391 6.29 32.33 -7.61
N PRO A 392 7.35 33.10 -7.96
CA PRO A 392 8.72 32.60 -7.91
C PRO A 392 9.09 31.99 -6.55
N GLY A 393 8.64 32.60 -5.44
CA GLY A 393 8.91 32.08 -4.10
C GLY A 393 8.20 30.74 -3.80
N GLN A 394 7.01 30.49 -4.35
CA GLN A 394 6.35 29.19 -4.24
C GLN A 394 7.10 28.10 -5.03
N LEU A 395 7.54 28.44 -6.25
CA LEU A 395 8.36 27.55 -7.07
C LEU A 395 9.68 27.21 -6.37
N ASP A 396 10.40 28.23 -5.88
CA ASP A 396 11.67 28.06 -5.19
C ASP A 396 11.54 27.19 -3.93
N ALA A 397 10.49 27.38 -3.14
CA ALA A 397 10.25 26.59 -1.95
C ALA A 397 10.01 25.10 -2.26
N SER A 398 9.31 24.77 -3.35
CA SER A 398 9.12 23.36 -3.78
C SER A 398 10.42 22.78 -4.34
N VAL A 399 11.15 23.53 -5.16
CA VAL A 399 12.44 23.08 -5.72
C VAL A 399 13.47 22.86 -4.61
N GLU A 400 13.52 23.74 -3.61
CA GLU A 400 14.41 23.60 -2.46
C GLU A 400 14.15 22.26 -1.74
N ARG A 401 12.89 21.89 -1.48
CA ARG A 401 12.55 20.58 -0.86
C ARG A 401 13.00 19.41 -1.74
N VAL A 402 12.82 19.51 -3.06
CA VAL A 402 13.30 18.48 -4.00
C VAL A 402 14.83 18.35 -3.95
N LEU A 403 15.57 19.47 -3.95
CA LEU A 403 17.03 19.46 -3.85
C LEU A 403 17.51 18.93 -2.49
N ARG A 404 16.84 19.28 -1.39
CA ARG A 404 17.12 18.75 -0.05
C ARG A 404 16.93 17.23 0.00
N ALA A 405 15.86 16.73 -0.61
CA ALA A 405 15.62 15.29 -0.74
C ALA A 405 16.74 14.59 -1.54
N LYS A 406 17.15 15.15 -2.68
CA LYS A 406 18.27 14.64 -3.49
C LYS A 406 19.59 14.62 -2.70
N ALA A 407 19.87 15.67 -1.96
CA ALA A 407 21.05 15.76 -1.13
C ALA A 407 21.03 14.76 0.03
N SER A 408 19.87 14.57 0.68
CA SER A 408 19.70 13.66 1.84
C SER A 408 19.99 12.19 1.51
N VAL A 409 19.82 11.80 0.24
CA VAL A 409 20.13 10.46 -0.25
C VAL A 409 21.47 10.37 -1.01
N GLY A 410 22.27 11.41 -0.92
CA GLY A 410 23.64 11.43 -1.46
C GLY A 410 23.77 11.62 -2.97
N LEU A 411 22.68 11.97 -3.68
CA LEU A 411 22.71 12.14 -5.14
C LEU A 411 23.61 13.28 -5.61
N HIS A 412 23.88 14.27 -4.76
CA HIS A 412 24.81 15.37 -5.03
C HIS A 412 26.27 14.91 -5.07
N LEU A 413 26.60 13.77 -4.45
CA LEU A 413 27.93 13.17 -4.43
C LEU A 413 28.08 12.06 -5.47
N GLN A 414 27.11 11.15 -5.52
CA GLN A 414 27.13 10.00 -6.42
C GLN A 414 25.74 9.73 -6.97
N ARG A 415 25.59 9.83 -8.27
CA ARG A 415 24.32 9.59 -8.99
C ARG A 415 24.30 8.30 -9.79
N ALA A 416 25.47 7.78 -10.19
CA ALA A 416 25.59 6.56 -10.96
C ALA A 416 25.60 5.31 -10.05
N ILE A 417 25.01 4.23 -10.53
CA ILE A 417 24.96 2.92 -9.89
C ILE A 417 26.12 2.08 -10.43
N ASP A 418 26.77 1.32 -9.55
CA ASP A 418 27.66 0.25 -9.98
C ASP A 418 26.81 -0.95 -10.42
N LEU A 419 26.78 -1.20 -11.73
CA LEU A 419 26.03 -2.32 -12.31
C LEU A 419 26.55 -3.69 -11.86
N ASN A 420 27.84 -3.82 -11.50
CA ASN A 420 28.42 -5.06 -11.01
C ASN A 420 27.91 -5.40 -9.60
N ALA A 421 27.54 -4.40 -8.81
CA ALA A 421 26.97 -4.62 -7.47
C ALA A 421 25.48 -5.02 -7.49
N VAL A 422 24.78 -4.89 -8.61
CA VAL A 422 23.35 -5.24 -8.71
C VAL A 422 23.08 -6.70 -8.30
N PRO A 423 23.75 -7.73 -8.87
CA PRO A 423 23.48 -9.12 -8.51
C PRO A 423 23.92 -9.50 -7.09
N GLU A 424 24.82 -8.73 -6.48
CA GLU A 424 25.25 -8.96 -5.10
C GLU A 424 24.26 -8.46 -4.06
N LYS A 425 23.48 -7.41 -4.40
CA LYS A 425 22.59 -6.72 -3.47
C LYS A 425 21.13 -7.12 -3.60
N ILE A 426 20.71 -7.64 -4.76
CA ILE A 426 19.29 -7.90 -5.07
C ILE A 426 18.99 -9.38 -4.88
N GLY A 427 17.91 -9.72 -4.16
CA GLY A 427 17.37 -11.06 -4.04
C GLY A 427 18.28 -12.04 -3.29
N GLY A 428 19.20 -11.56 -2.47
CA GLY A 428 20.15 -12.39 -1.72
C GLY A 428 19.46 -13.36 -0.75
N ARG A 429 20.09 -14.51 -0.49
CA ARG A 429 19.52 -15.59 0.36
C ARG A 429 19.09 -15.11 1.75
N ALA A 430 19.86 -14.21 2.35
CA ALA A 430 19.51 -13.64 3.66
C ALA A 430 18.23 -12.79 3.60
N HIS A 431 18.04 -12.01 2.53
CA HIS A 431 16.84 -11.23 2.29
C HIS A 431 15.63 -12.14 2.06
N GLN A 432 15.81 -13.18 1.24
CA GLN A 432 14.77 -14.17 0.94
C GLN A 432 14.31 -14.91 2.20
N ALA A 433 15.24 -15.25 3.12
CA ALA A 433 14.93 -15.95 4.36
C ALA A 433 14.04 -15.10 5.30
N ILE A 434 14.29 -13.77 5.39
CA ILE A 434 13.44 -12.86 6.16
C ILE A 434 12.03 -12.77 5.54
N ALA A 435 11.95 -12.71 4.22
CA ALA A 435 10.65 -12.72 3.53
C ALA A 435 9.89 -14.04 3.79
N GLU A 436 10.56 -15.18 3.74
CA GLU A 436 9.95 -16.50 4.05
C GLU A 436 9.46 -16.58 5.50
N GLU A 437 10.22 -16.04 6.46
CA GLU A 437 9.78 -15.91 7.86
C GLU A 437 8.48 -15.10 7.93
N ALA A 438 8.40 -13.96 7.23
CA ALA A 438 7.23 -13.10 7.22
C ALA A 438 5.98 -13.82 6.65
N PHE A 439 6.11 -14.48 5.49
CA PHE A 439 4.99 -15.25 4.92
C PHE A 439 4.52 -16.38 5.85
N ALA A 440 5.44 -17.10 6.49
CA ALA A 440 5.08 -18.20 7.39
C ALA A 440 4.36 -17.71 8.65
N ARG A 441 4.86 -16.62 9.26
CA ARG A 441 4.30 -16.07 10.51
C ARG A 441 2.97 -15.34 10.32
N ALA A 442 2.65 -14.89 9.10
CA ALA A 442 1.41 -14.21 8.81
C ALA A 442 0.18 -15.14 8.78
N ILE A 443 0.39 -16.44 8.55
CA ILE A 443 -0.71 -17.40 8.43
C ILE A 443 -1.61 -17.34 9.68
N THR A 444 -2.88 -17.05 9.47
CA THR A 444 -3.87 -16.90 10.54
C THR A 444 -4.96 -17.95 10.39
N LEU A 445 -5.15 -18.79 11.40
CA LEU A 445 -6.25 -19.77 11.46
C LEU A 445 -7.43 -19.10 12.18
N VAL A 446 -8.50 -18.82 11.45
CA VAL A 446 -9.67 -18.11 11.99
C VAL A 446 -10.84 -19.04 12.33
N LYS A 447 -10.79 -20.27 11.85
CA LYS A 447 -11.79 -21.31 12.18
C LYS A 447 -11.16 -22.69 12.05
N ASP A 448 -11.53 -23.61 12.93
CA ASP A 448 -11.09 -25.01 12.90
C ASP A 448 -11.96 -25.86 13.84
N ASP A 449 -13.25 -26.00 13.50
CA ASP A 449 -14.27 -26.59 14.36
C ASP A 449 -14.01 -28.07 14.66
N ARG A 450 -13.36 -28.79 13.73
CA ARG A 450 -13.12 -30.23 13.81
C ARG A 450 -11.66 -30.60 14.04
N GLN A 451 -10.80 -29.61 14.27
CA GLN A 451 -9.34 -29.77 14.38
C GLN A 451 -8.73 -30.43 13.13
N ASP A 452 -9.19 -30.02 11.96
CA ASP A 452 -8.71 -30.48 10.66
C ASP A 452 -7.29 -29.96 10.35
N VAL A 453 -6.84 -28.87 11.02
CA VAL A 453 -5.50 -28.27 10.89
C VAL A 453 -4.62 -28.60 12.11
N PRO A 454 -3.44 -29.20 11.91
CA PRO A 454 -2.86 -29.65 10.65
C PRO A 454 -3.52 -30.93 10.13
N LEU A 455 -3.54 -31.10 8.80
CA LEU A 455 -4.10 -32.28 8.15
C LEU A 455 -3.35 -33.54 8.59
N ARG A 456 -4.09 -34.48 9.23
CA ARG A 456 -3.53 -35.72 9.80
C ARG A 456 -3.79 -36.94 8.93
N ALA A 457 -4.06 -36.72 7.64
CA ALA A 457 -4.29 -37.79 6.70
C ALA A 457 -2.98 -38.54 6.37
N PRO A 458 -3.02 -39.90 6.23
CA PRO A 458 -1.90 -40.69 5.70
C PRO A 458 -1.41 -40.15 4.36
N ARG A 459 -0.14 -40.40 4.04
CA ARG A 459 0.51 -39.92 2.79
C ARG A 459 -0.22 -40.41 1.53
N GLU A 460 -0.79 -41.60 1.59
CA GLU A 460 -1.48 -42.27 0.49
C GLU A 460 -2.95 -41.84 0.34
N THR A 461 -3.43 -40.95 1.19
CA THR A 461 -4.81 -40.47 1.14
C THR A 461 -5.06 -39.72 -0.17
N PRO A 462 -6.09 -40.11 -0.94
CA PRO A 462 -6.55 -39.30 -2.07
C PRO A 462 -7.05 -37.94 -1.59
N VAL A 463 -6.45 -36.87 -2.08
CA VAL A 463 -6.81 -35.48 -1.71
C VAL A 463 -7.43 -34.78 -2.91
N LEU A 464 -8.63 -34.24 -2.74
CA LEU A 464 -9.20 -33.29 -3.69
C LEU A 464 -8.63 -31.90 -3.39
N TYR A 465 -7.93 -31.32 -4.33
CA TYR A 465 -7.56 -29.91 -4.30
C TYR A 465 -8.51 -29.10 -5.20
N LEU A 466 -9.16 -28.10 -4.63
CA LEU A 466 -10.08 -27.24 -5.34
C LEU A 466 -9.51 -25.82 -5.41
N SER A 467 -9.15 -25.37 -6.62
CA SER A 467 -8.76 -23.98 -6.89
C SER A 467 -10.00 -23.18 -7.25
N VAL A 468 -10.40 -22.25 -6.41
CA VAL A 468 -11.60 -21.41 -6.59
C VAL A 468 -11.14 -19.99 -6.95
N LEU A 469 -11.45 -19.56 -8.17
CA LEU A 469 -10.99 -18.30 -8.73
C LEU A 469 -12.17 -17.36 -8.97
N ASP A 470 -12.05 -16.13 -8.50
CA ASP A 470 -12.93 -15.04 -8.92
C ASP A 470 -12.24 -14.16 -9.96
N TYR A 471 -12.57 -14.35 -11.23
CA TYR A 471 -11.88 -13.71 -12.36
C TYR A 471 -12.00 -12.19 -12.45
N PRO A 472 -13.07 -11.52 -12.01
CA PRO A 472 -13.08 -10.05 -12.03
C PRO A 472 -11.95 -9.42 -11.21
N SER A 473 -11.29 -10.21 -10.35
CA SER A 473 -10.17 -9.76 -9.53
C SER A 473 -8.83 -9.63 -10.28
N GLY A 474 -8.75 -9.96 -11.58
CA GLY A 474 -7.62 -9.65 -12.47
C GLY A 474 -6.27 -10.27 -12.06
N TRP A 475 -6.05 -11.55 -12.36
CA TRP A 475 -4.77 -12.24 -12.11
C TRP A 475 -3.75 -11.93 -13.20
N GLN A 476 -3.02 -10.85 -13.05
CA GLN A 476 -1.99 -10.44 -14.03
C GLN A 476 -0.57 -10.90 -13.66
N ILE A 477 -0.34 -11.20 -12.37
CA ILE A 477 0.97 -11.65 -11.86
C ILE A 477 0.73 -12.84 -10.94
N ALA A 478 1.48 -13.92 -11.11
CA ALA A 478 1.37 -15.19 -10.40
C ALA A 478 0.04 -15.93 -10.69
N ALA A 479 0.09 -16.96 -11.53
CA ALA A 479 -1.07 -17.82 -11.77
C ALA A 479 -1.44 -18.55 -10.46
N PRO A 480 -2.71 -18.50 -10.03
CA PRO A 480 -3.17 -19.18 -8.82
C PRO A 480 -2.84 -20.67 -8.83
N SER A 481 -2.53 -21.21 -7.64
CA SER A 481 -2.25 -22.63 -7.41
C SER A 481 -0.97 -23.17 -8.06
N ARG A 482 -0.19 -22.31 -8.72
CA ARG A 482 1.05 -22.70 -9.41
C ARG A 482 2.08 -23.34 -8.46
N THR A 483 2.16 -22.85 -7.25
CA THR A 483 3.06 -23.37 -6.21
C THR A 483 2.32 -24.31 -5.26
N PHE A 484 1.05 -24.08 -4.99
CA PHE A 484 0.25 -24.85 -4.04
C PHE A 484 0.16 -26.32 -4.45
N ILE A 485 -0.19 -26.59 -5.71
CA ILE A 485 -0.38 -27.96 -6.21
C ILE A 485 0.92 -28.80 -6.08
N PRO A 486 2.09 -28.38 -6.59
CA PRO A 486 3.32 -29.16 -6.44
C PRO A 486 3.75 -29.28 -4.97
N GLU A 487 3.58 -28.25 -4.15
CA GLU A 487 3.88 -28.33 -2.72
C GLU A 487 2.96 -29.32 -1.98
N LEU A 488 1.67 -29.34 -2.31
CA LEU A 488 0.72 -30.30 -1.74
C LEU A 488 1.04 -31.74 -2.16
N LYS A 489 1.40 -31.96 -3.45
CA LYS A 489 1.80 -33.28 -3.98
C LYS A 489 3.06 -33.86 -3.35
N LYS A 490 3.99 -33.03 -2.88
CA LYS A 490 5.17 -33.51 -2.12
C LYS A 490 4.77 -34.25 -0.85
N ARG A 491 3.65 -33.88 -0.22
CA ARG A 491 3.15 -34.42 1.04
C ARG A 491 2.10 -35.50 0.83
N TRP A 492 1.20 -35.30 -0.10
CA TRP A 492 0.13 -36.23 -0.49
C TRP A 492 0.20 -36.46 -2.02
N PRO A 493 0.90 -37.51 -2.49
CA PRO A 493 1.10 -37.70 -3.93
C PRO A 493 -0.19 -37.90 -4.75
N GLN A 494 -1.27 -38.41 -4.09
CA GLN A 494 -2.55 -38.67 -4.75
C GLN A 494 -3.47 -37.42 -4.72
N VAL A 495 -2.96 -36.28 -5.17
CA VAL A 495 -3.76 -35.04 -5.31
C VAL A 495 -4.40 -34.99 -6.69
N THR A 496 -5.75 -34.90 -6.71
CA THR A 496 -6.52 -34.52 -7.89
C THR A 496 -6.86 -33.02 -7.77
N ALA A 497 -6.38 -32.21 -8.71
CA ALA A 497 -6.63 -30.78 -8.74
C ALA A 497 -7.75 -30.44 -9.72
N ILE A 498 -8.73 -29.66 -9.26
CA ILE A 498 -9.81 -29.13 -10.08
C ILE A 498 -9.83 -27.61 -9.88
N GLU A 499 -9.88 -26.87 -10.99
CA GLU A 499 -10.05 -25.42 -10.98
C GLU A 499 -11.49 -25.08 -11.33
N VAL A 500 -12.10 -24.17 -10.57
CA VAL A 500 -13.43 -23.62 -10.82
C VAL A 500 -13.39 -22.10 -10.71
N SER A 501 -14.24 -21.44 -11.49
CA SER A 501 -14.33 -19.98 -11.53
C SER A 501 -15.78 -19.52 -11.70
N ASP A 502 -16.00 -18.22 -11.69
CA ASP A 502 -17.29 -17.60 -12.02
C ASP A 502 -17.74 -17.87 -13.48
N HIS A 503 -16.84 -18.37 -14.32
CA HIS A 503 -17.12 -18.81 -15.69
C HIS A 503 -17.41 -20.32 -15.80
N THR A 504 -17.26 -21.09 -14.70
CA THR A 504 -17.49 -22.54 -14.70
C THR A 504 -18.97 -22.86 -14.83
N PRO A 505 -19.39 -23.68 -15.82
CA PRO A 505 -20.79 -24.10 -15.98
C PRO A 505 -21.32 -24.80 -14.74
N LYS A 506 -22.61 -24.64 -14.45
CA LYS A 506 -23.27 -25.29 -13.28
C LYS A 506 -23.15 -26.81 -13.33
N SER A 507 -23.21 -27.42 -14.50
CA SER A 507 -22.98 -28.87 -14.71
C SER A 507 -21.65 -29.33 -14.17
N ASP A 508 -20.61 -28.53 -14.35
CA ASP A 508 -19.25 -28.87 -13.92
C ASP A 508 -19.09 -28.66 -12.41
N LEU A 509 -19.76 -27.64 -11.84
CA LEU A 509 -19.87 -27.48 -10.39
C LEU A 509 -20.62 -28.67 -9.75
N ASP A 510 -21.65 -29.22 -10.41
CA ASP A 510 -22.37 -30.41 -9.95
C ASP A 510 -21.50 -31.68 -10.05
N LEU A 511 -20.63 -31.76 -11.09
CA LEU A 511 -19.67 -32.85 -11.17
C LEU A 511 -18.69 -32.80 -9.99
N VAL A 512 -18.18 -31.62 -9.60
CA VAL A 512 -17.32 -31.47 -8.42
C VAL A 512 -18.03 -31.97 -7.16
N ARG A 513 -19.31 -31.61 -6.94
CA ARG A 513 -20.13 -32.13 -5.82
C ARG A 513 -20.22 -33.65 -5.83
N GLY A 514 -20.42 -34.24 -7.02
CA GLY A 514 -20.58 -35.70 -7.18
C GLY A 514 -19.29 -36.48 -6.95
N VAL A 515 -18.11 -35.93 -7.26
CA VAL A 515 -16.83 -36.64 -7.11
C VAL A 515 -16.20 -36.42 -5.73
N ALA A 516 -16.45 -35.29 -5.06
CA ALA A 516 -15.84 -34.92 -3.79
C ALA A 516 -15.91 -36.01 -2.70
N PRO A 517 -17.04 -36.78 -2.53
CA PRO A 517 -17.12 -37.85 -1.53
C PRO A 517 -16.15 -39.04 -1.74
N ARG A 518 -15.49 -39.12 -2.88
CA ARG A 518 -14.49 -40.18 -3.19
C ARG A 518 -13.10 -39.90 -2.58
N PHE A 519 -12.90 -38.73 -2.03
CA PHE A 519 -11.61 -38.32 -1.49
C PHE A 519 -11.60 -38.42 0.04
N GLY A 520 -10.42 -38.75 0.58
CA GLY A 520 -10.22 -38.85 2.02
C GLY A 520 -9.92 -37.49 2.70
N ALA A 521 -9.65 -36.44 1.93
CA ALA A 521 -9.53 -35.08 2.39
C ALA A 521 -9.82 -34.08 1.25
N ILE A 522 -10.32 -32.90 1.60
CA ILE A 522 -10.51 -31.77 0.69
C ILE A 522 -9.68 -30.59 1.16
N VAL A 523 -8.92 -30.00 0.24
CA VAL A 523 -8.20 -28.74 0.46
C VAL A 523 -8.65 -27.76 -0.62
N ALA A 524 -9.18 -26.61 -0.23
CA ALA A 524 -9.58 -25.57 -1.16
C ALA A 524 -8.70 -24.33 -1.00
N SER A 525 -8.36 -23.71 -2.10
CA SER A 525 -7.78 -22.36 -2.16
C SER A 525 -8.78 -21.43 -2.79
N VAL A 526 -9.13 -20.33 -2.11
CA VAL A 526 -10.09 -19.33 -2.60
C VAL A 526 -9.30 -18.05 -2.87
N PHE A 527 -9.25 -17.65 -4.13
CA PHE A 527 -8.50 -16.49 -4.58
C PHE A 527 -9.45 -15.35 -4.94
N VAL A 528 -9.50 -14.32 -4.09
CA VAL A 528 -10.18 -13.05 -4.35
C VAL A 528 -9.18 -11.92 -4.14
N ARG A 529 -8.88 -11.18 -5.20
CA ARG A 529 -7.86 -10.14 -5.18
C ARG A 529 -8.49 -8.75 -5.12
N ALA A 530 -8.18 -8.01 -4.05
CA ALA A 530 -8.30 -6.56 -4.09
C ALA A 530 -7.19 -6.01 -5.01
N SER A 531 -7.58 -5.35 -6.10
CA SER A 531 -6.63 -4.71 -7.00
C SER A 531 -7.22 -3.43 -7.58
N SER A 532 -6.34 -2.46 -7.82
CA SER A 532 -6.69 -1.20 -8.47
C SER A 532 -7.47 -1.45 -9.77
N GLY A 533 -8.62 -0.82 -9.94
CA GLY A 533 -9.47 -0.96 -11.12
C GLY A 533 -10.40 -2.19 -11.14
N SER A 534 -10.39 -3.05 -10.10
CA SER A 534 -11.29 -4.23 -10.06
C SER A 534 -12.72 -3.88 -9.63
N GLY A 535 -12.88 -2.90 -8.75
CA GLY A 535 -14.19 -2.40 -8.29
C GLY A 535 -15.04 -3.39 -7.49
N ARG A 536 -14.59 -4.64 -7.29
CA ARG A 536 -15.37 -5.73 -6.66
C ARG A 536 -14.48 -6.62 -5.80
N LEU A 537 -15.04 -7.09 -4.66
CA LEU A 537 -14.34 -7.92 -3.66
C LEU A 537 -15.14 -9.13 -3.19
N ASP A 538 -16.38 -9.28 -3.60
CA ASP A 538 -17.27 -10.38 -3.22
C ASP A 538 -16.92 -11.68 -3.96
N LEU A 539 -17.23 -12.81 -3.32
CA LEU A 539 -17.12 -14.12 -3.96
C LEU A 539 -18.40 -14.41 -4.75
N ASN A 540 -18.26 -14.93 -5.97
CA ASN A 540 -19.39 -15.33 -6.82
C ASN A 540 -20.34 -16.28 -6.06
N ALA A 541 -21.66 -16.05 -6.19
CA ALA A 541 -22.69 -16.76 -5.43
C ALA A 541 -22.73 -18.28 -5.70
N ASP A 542 -22.45 -18.73 -6.93
CA ASP A 542 -22.45 -20.14 -7.28
C ASP A 542 -21.18 -20.84 -6.72
N LEU A 543 -20.04 -20.16 -6.68
CA LEU A 543 -18.83 -20.65 -6.02
C LEU A 543 -18.99 -20.73 -4.51
N ALA A 544 -19.59 -19.71 -3.88
CA ALA A 544 -19.92 -19.73 -2.46
C ALA A 544 -20.89 -20.88 -2.12
N ARG A 545 -21.88 -21.14 -2.98
CA ARG A 545 -22.81 -22.28 -2.83
C ARG A 545 -22.08 -23.61 -2.94
N LEU A 546 -21.19 -23.78 -3.92
CA LEU A 546 -20.37 -24.99 -4.04
C LEU A 546 -19.62 -25.28 -2.74
N LEU A 547 -18.93 -24.28 -2.19
CA LEU A 547 -18.16 -24.43 -0.95
C LEU A 547 -19.05 -24.81 0.24
N ARG A 548 -20.26 -24.21 0.39
CA ARG A 548 -21.24 -24.59 1.43
C ARG A 548 -21.72 -26.02 1.27
N ASP A 549 -21.98 -26.45 0.04
CA ASP A 549 -22.47 -27.81 -0.24
C ASP A 549 -21.39 -28.86 0.10
N LEU A 550 -20.12 -28.57 -0.20
CA LEU A 550 -18.97 -29.38 0.17
C LEU A 550 -18.79 -29.42 1.70
N ALA A 551 -18.94 -28.29 2.40
CA ALA A 551 -18.86 -28.23 3.86
C ALA A 551 -19.93 -29.15 4.51
N ARG A 552 -21.18 -29.08 4.07
CA ARG A 552 -22.27 -29.95 4.54
C ARG A 552 -22.03 -31.43 4.22
N SER A 553 -21.46 -31.73 3.05
CA SER A 553 -21.12 -33.10 2.66
C SER A 553 -20.03 -33.68 3.55
N THR A 554 -18.97 -32.93 3.80
CA THR A 554 -17.83 -33.34 4.64
C THR A 554 -18.19 -33.43 6.13
N GLU A 555 -19.16 -32.66 6.62
CA GLU A 555 -19.70 -32.77 7.97
C GLU A 555 -20.33 -34.13 8.19
N ARG A 556 -21.11 -34.64 7.23
CA ARG A 556 -21.77 -35.93 7.31
C ARG A 556 -20.82 -37.13 7.25
N THR A 557 -19.69 -36.97 6.55
CA THR A 557 -18.72 -38.06 6.35
C THR A 557 -17.55 -38.03 7.32
N GLY A 558 -17.36 -36.92 8.05
CA GLY A 558 -16.16 -36.69 8.87
C GLY A 558 -14.89 -36.42 8.04
N THR A 559 -15.01 -36.17 6.72
CA THR A 559 -13.87 -35.91 5.83
C THR A 559 -13.26 -34.55 6.17
N PRO A 560 -11.93 -34.45 6.41
CA PRO A 560 -11.27 -33.16 6.62
C PRO A 560 -11.48 -32.21 5.44
N PHE A 561 -11.87 -30.96 5.73
CA PHE A 561 -12.02 -29.93 4.73
C PHE A 561 -11.36 -28.63 5.19
N ILE A 562 -10.25 -28.28 4.59
CA ILE A 562 -9.43 -27.13 4.93
C ILE A 562 -9.49 -26.11 3.79
N THR A 563 -9.80 -24.86 4.10
CA THR A 563 -9.84 -23.77 3.12
C THR A 563 -8.77 -22.74 3.43
N CYS A 564 -8.00 -22.37 2.40
CA CYS A 564 -7.06 -21.25 2.44
C CYS A 564 -7.62 -20.07 1.63
N VAL A 565 -7.75 -18.91 2.25
CA VAL A 565 -8.17 -17.68 1.59
C VAL A 565 -6.94 -16.87 1.23
N PHE A 566 -6.79 -16.59 -0.06
CA PHE A 566 -5.70 -15.82 -0.64
C PHE A 566 -6.19 -14.43 -1.06
N GLY A 567 -5.43 -13.40 -0.72
CA GLY A 567 -5.78 -12.01 -0.98
C GLY A 567 -6.75 -11.45 0.05
N ASN A 568 -7.96 -11.12 -0.38
CA ASN A 568 -8.97 -10.47 0.47
C ASN A 568 -9.43 -11.33 1.65
N PRO A 569 -9.06 -11.01 2.91
CA PRO A 569 -9.42 -11.82 4.08
C PRO A 569 -10.93 -11.83 4.37
N TYR A 570 -11.65 -10.77 3.99
CA TYR A 570 -13.10 -10.68 4.20
C TYR A 570 -13.89 -11.74 3.41
N THR A 571 -13.24 -12.38 2.42
CA THR A 571 -13.82 -13.51 1.69
C THR A 571 -14.22 -14.66 2.61
N ALA A 572 -13.57 -14.85 3.75
CA ALA A 572 -13.94 -15.85 4.76
C ALA A 572 -15.37 -15.64 5.30
N SER A 573 -15.81 -14.37 5.42
CA SER A 573 -17.15 -14.04 5.92
C SER A 573 -18.28 -14.36 4.92
N PHE A 574 -17.99 -14.60 3.64
CA PHE A 574 -19.00 -14.99 2.65
C PHE A 574 -19.41 -16.47 2.76
N VAL A 575 -18.56 -17.31 3.37
CA VAL A 575 -18.82 -18.74 3.58
C VAL A 575 -18.42 -19.13 5.01
N PRO A 576 -19.11 -18.61 6.02
CA PRO A 576 -18.78 -18.89 7.43
C PRO A 576 -19.01 -20.33 7.84
N GLU A 577 -19.69 -21.12 7.00
CA GLU A 577 -19.98 -22.56 7.23
C GLU A 577 -18.74 -23.45 7.00
N LEU A 578 -17.66 -22.95 6.39
CA LEU A 578 -16.44 -23.74 6.18
C LEU A 578 -15.85 -24.22 7.52
N PRO A 579 -15.50 -25.52 7.65
CA PRO A 579 -15.11 -26.10 8.94
C PRO A 579 -13.71 -25.68 9.42
N ALA A 580 -12.78 -25.41 8.50
CA ALA A 580 -11.45 -24.88 8.81
C ALA A 580 -11.04 -23.83 7.76
N THR A 581 -10.59 -22.66 8.24
CA THR A 581 -10.26 -21.52 7.38
C THR A 581 -8.97 -20.85 7.82
N LEU A 582 -7.99 -20.81 6.91
CA LEU A 582 -6.73 -20.09 7.04
C LEU A 582 -6.73 -18.86 6.14
N LEU A 583 -6.11 -17.78 6.60
CA LEU A 583 -5.90 -16.56 5.84
C LEU A 583 -4.42 -16.35 5.58
N THR A 584 -4.08 -15.90 4.38
CA THR A 584 -2.70 -15.58 3.98
C THR A 584 -2.46 -14.08 3.79
N TYR A 585 -3.53 -13.29 3.56
CA TYR A 585 -3.52 -11.85 3.21
C TYR A 585 -2.71 -11.54 1.96
N ASP A 586 -2.34 -12.56 1.21
CA ASP A 586 -1.52 -12.47 0.01
C ASP A 586 -1.87 -13.60 -0.97
N PHE A 587 -1.39 -13.52 -2.21
CA PHE A 587 -1.69 -14.48 -3.28
C PHE A 587 -0.44 -14.89 -4.08
N TYR A 588 0.76 -14.57 -3.60
CA TYR A 588 2.01 -14.93 -4.27
C TYR A 588 2.47 -16.36 -3.94
N ASP A 589 3.39 -16.88 -4.76
CA ASP A 589 3.95 -18.22 -4.64
C ASP A 589 4.39 -18.60 -3.21
N ARG A 590 4.95 -17.63 -2.46
CA ARG A 590 5.41 -17.87 -1.08
C ARG A 590 4.26 -17.96 -0.10
N ALA A 591 3.17 -17.24 -0.33
CA ALA A 591 1.95 -17.39 0.46
C ALA A 591 1.37 -18.79 0.28
N GLU A 592 1.33 -19.29 -0.97
CA GLU A 592 0.88 -20.65 -1.29
C GLU A 592 1.76 -21.71 -0.61
N ALA A 593 3.09 -21.60 -0.73
CA ALA A 593 4.03 -22.54 -0.09
C ALA A 593 3.89 -22.52 1.45
N SER A 594 3.72 -21.33 2.05
CA SER A 594 3.55 -21.17 3.50
C SER A 594 2.23 -21.76 3.98
N ALA A 595 1.14 -21.59 3.23
CA ALA A 595 -0.15 -22.19 3.54
C ALA A 595 -0.06 -23.74 3.53
N VAL A 596 0.58 -24.32 2.53
CA VAL A 596 0.77 -25.78 2.47
C VAL A 596 1.62 -26.30 3.64
N ARG A 597 2.70 -25.59 4.02
CA ARG A 597 3.51 -25.95 5.20
C ARG A 597 2.69 -25.89 6.49
N ALA A 598 1.83 -24.88 6.63
CA ALA A 598 0.93 -24.76 7.78
C ALA A 598 -0.12 -25.89 7.82
N ILE A 599 -0.74 -26.22 6.68
CA ILE A 599 -1.66 -27.37 6.56
C ILE A 599 -0.96 -28.68 6.93
N ALA A 600 0.28 -28.88 6.53
CA ALA A 600 1.06 -30.07 6.85
C ALA A 600 1.56 -30.10 8.31
N GLY A 601 1.46 -28.99 9.04
CA GLY A 601 1.97 -28.85 10.40
C GLY A 601 3.49 -28.72 10.48
N GLU A 602 4.13 -28.33 9.39
CA GLU A 602 5.58 -28.11 9.33
C GLU A 602 5.99 -26.78 9.96
N THR A 603 5.07 -25.81 9.96
CA THR A 603 5.23 -24.49 10.59
C THR A 603 4.13 -24.24 11.61
N ALA A 604 4.47 -23.54 12.68
CA ALA A 604 3.47 -23.09 13.65
C ALA A 604 2.56 -22.01 13.01
N ILE A 605 1.31 -22.00 13.45
CA ILE A 605 0.35 -20.94 13.10
C ILE A 605 0.16 -20.08 14.34
N GLY A 606 0.38 -18.77 14.23
CA GLY A 606 0.28 -17.83 15.34
C GLY A 606 -0.14 -16.42 14.91
N GLY A 607 -0.49 -16.22 13.63
CA GLY A 607 -1.02 -14.96 13.14
C GLY A 607 -2.35 -14.60 13.81
N ARG A 608 -2.63 -13.30 13.92
CA ARG A 608 -3.87 -12.75 14.47
C ARG A 608 -4.51 -11.79 13.49
N LEU A 609 -5.83 -11.73 13.48
CA LEU A 609 -6.57 -10.80 12.63
C LEU A 609 -6.16 -9.34 12.92
N PRO A 610 -5.64 -8.61 11.93
CA PRO A 610 -5.40 -7.17 12.08
C PRO A 610 -6.66 -6.34 11.80
N ILE A 611 -7.75 -7.01 11.45
CA ILE A 611 -9.08 -6.47 11.13
C ILE A 611 -10.14 -7.37 11.73
N ALA A 612 -11.35 -6.86 11.95
CA ALA A 612 -12.51 -7.69 12.23
C ALA A 612 -13.04 -8.34 10.94
N LEU A 613 -13.52 -9.59 11.04
CA LEU A 613 -14.25 -10.27 9.98
C LEU A 613 -15.75 -10.18 10.30
N PRO A 614 -16.56 -9.43 9.55
CA PRO A 614 -17.96 -9.19 9.85
C PRO A 614 -18.76 -10.50 10.04
N GLY A 615 -19.40 -10.64 11.20
CA GLY A 615 -20.21 -11.82 11.53
C GLY A 615 -19.41 -13.11 11.80
N MET A 616 -18.08 -13.08 11.83
CA MET A 616 -17.25 -14.26 12.01
C MET A 616 -16.25 -14.16 13.18
N ALA A 617 -15.45 -13.09 13.24
CA ALA A 617 -14.42 -12.96 14.27
C ALA A 617 -14.00 -11.49 14.47
N GLU A 618 -13.66 -11.16 15.72
CA GLU A 618 -13.16 -9.83 16.10
C GLU A 618 -11.67 -9.65 15.76
N MET A 619 -11.23 -8.41 15.66
CA MET A 619 -9.82 -8.06 15.54
C MET A 619 -9.00 -8.67 16.69
N GLY A 620 -7.81 -9.18 16.40
CA GLY A 620 -6.94 -9.87 17.35
C GLY A 620 -7.22 -11.36 17.52
N PHE A 621 -8.31 -11.88 16.94
CA PHE A 621 -8.61 -13.30 16.99
C PHE A 621 -7.65 -14.11 16.09
N GLY A 622 -7.40 -15.36 16.51
CA GLY A 622 -6.64 -16.38 15.77
C GLY A 622 -6.42 -17.60 16.65
N ILE A 623 -6.37 -18.76 16.03
CA ILE A 623 -6.19 -20.05 16.69
C ILE A 623 -4.74 -20.49 16.54
N ASP A 624 -4.04 -20.72 17.66
CA ASP A 624 -2.67 -21.23 17.65
C ASP A 624 -2.62 -22.70 17.27
N ARG A 625 -1.63 -23.06 16.45
CA ARG A 625 -1.25 -24.45 16.19
C ARG A 625 0.27 -24.58 16.25
N PRO A 626 0.83 -25.41 17.13
CA PRO A 626 2.27 -25.67 17.15
C PRO A 626 2.70 -26.47 15.93
N ALA A 627 3.93 -26.29 15.50
CA ALA A 627 4.54 -27.20 14.53
C ALA A 627 4.62 -28.63 15.09
N ARG A 628 4.45 -29.63 14.24
CA ARG A 628 4.59 -31.05 14.63
C ARG A 628 6.05 -31.36 14.95
N THR A 629 6.31 -31.87 16.14
CA THR A 629 7.64 -32.39 16.50
C THR A 629 7.88 -33.70 15.72
N GLY A 630 9.01 -33.79 15.03
CA GLY A 630 9.45 -35.01 14.32
C GLY A 630 9.34 -34.96 12.79
N LEU A 631 8.84 -33.86 12.19
CA LEU A 631 8.90 -33.64 10.74
C LEU A 631 10.10 -32.75 10.32
N GLY A 632 11.01 -32.45 11.25
CA GLY A 632 12.26 -31.75 10.99
C GLY A 632 13.09 -32.54 9.99
N GLY A 633 12.88 -32.25 8.71
CA GLY A 633 13.55 -32.88 7.60
C GLY A 633 15.06 -32.70 7.69
N SER A 634 15.77 -33.70 7.30
CA SER A 634 17.13 -33.61 6.80
C SER A 634 17.20 -32.50 5.74
N THR A 635 17.64 -31.32 6.14
CA THR A 635 18.19 -30.35 5.19
C THR A 635 19.46 -31.04 4.65
N GLY A 636 19.32 -31.71 3.51
CA GLY A 636 20.45 -32.22 2.75
C GLY A 636 21.45 -31.08 2.52
N ARG A 637 22.67 -31.35 2.89
CA ARG A 637 23.85 -30.52 2.65
C ARG A 637 24.09 -30.31 1.17
#